data_80ef081736b510a29424a9c4c2ac44d9
#
_entry.id   80ef081736b510a29424a9c4c2ac44d9
#
_cell.length_a   1.000
_cell.length_b   1.000
_cell.length_c   1.000
_cell.angle_alpha   90.00
_cell.angle_beta   90.00
_cell.angle_gamma   90.00
#
_symmetry.space_group_name_H-M   'P 1'
#
loop_
_entity.id
_entity.type
_entity.pdbx_description
1 polymer ?
#
loop_
_entity_poly.entity_id
_entity_poly.type
_entity_poly.pdbx_seq_one_letter_code
_entity_poly.pdbx_strand_id
1 'polypeptide(L)'
;MSNYIFLPIIIQLSQAQGVVNEATSRPPNPLRTPWNAYEVLSKRLTTMSKENTYTLLDAIHYPADLRRLNLDQLPEVCRELRQDIINELSCNPGHFAASLGVVELTVALHYVYNTPYDRLVWDVGHQAYGHKILTGRKEMFSTNRKYKGIRPFPSPEESEYDTFACGHASNSISAALGMAVSAKRLGETDRHIVAVIGDGSMSGGLAFEGLNNASSTPNDLLIILNDNDMSIDHSVGGMRQYLLNLNTNDKYNRLRYRLSQLFGDLGLLNERTRKSIIRFNNSLKSVLSKQQNIFEGMNIRYFGPVDGHNVTELVRTLNTLKDMKGPKLLHVRTVKGRGFAPAEEQATIWHAPGLFDPKTGKRLVQCTDGLPPLFQDVFGKTLVELAEQNPRIMGVTPAMPSGCSMNILMHAMPDRAFDVGIAEGHAVTFSGGMAKDGLLPFCNIYSSFMQRAYDNIIHDVALLRLNVVFCLDRAGLVGEDGPTHHGAFDLAYLRPIPNLTIAAPYDEHELRRMMYTAQLPDQGPFVIRYPRGRGRLTDWHCPLEAIEVGKGRRLKDGNDLAMLSIGAVGNAAADAIAEVEQAHPDISIAHYDLRFAKPLDEELLEEVARRFNRIVTVEDGILKGGVGSAVLEYMADHDHTPHVRRLGIPDRFIEHGAVDILRHLCGIDKEGIRDALLAELQR
;
A
#
# COMPACT_ATOMS: atom_id res chain seq x y z
N MET A 1 14.99 39.19 5.36
CA MET A 1 14.29 39.87 4.26
C MET A 1 13.88 38.77 3.29
N SER A 2 12.65 38.31 3.22
CA SER A 2 11.43 38.93 2.82
C SER A 2 10.24 38.13 3.35
N ASN A 3 9.40 38.77 4.15
CA ASN A 3 8.00 38.40 4.41
C ASN A 3 7.18 38.70 3.16
N TYR A 4 6.25 37.80 2.82
CA TYR A 4 5.01 38.02 2.02
C TYR A 4 4.43 36.64 1.76
N ILE A 5 3.20 36.25 1.96
CA ILE A 5 1.86 36.87 2.07
C ILE A 5 0.94 35.73 2.54
N PHE A 6 0.34 35.80 3.69
CA PHE A 6 -0.82 34.97 4.07
C PHE A 6 -1.93 35.92 4.53
N LEU A 7 -2.68 36.44 3.58
CA LEU A 7 -4.05 36.96 3.75
C LEU A 7 -4.50 37.54 2.40
N PRO A 8 -5.34 36.87 1.63
CA PRO A 8 -6.65 37.40 1.28
C PRO A 8 -7.72 36.38 0.85
N ILE A 9 -7.80 35.15 1.40
CA ILE A 9 -8.81 34.19 0.91
C ILE A 9 -10.09 34.19 1.77
N ILE A 10 -10.08 34.79 2.93
CA ILE A 10 -11.29 34.92 3.78
C ILE A 10 -12.27 36.02 3.25
N ILE A 11 -11.80 36.98 2.49
CA ILE A 11 -12.63 38.11 2.03
C ILE A 11 -13.42 37.81 0.75
N GLN A 12 -13.00 36.83 -0.08
CA GLN A 12 -13.77 36.47 -1.30
C GLN A 12 -14.97 35.55 -1.07
N LEU A 13 -15.10 34.92 0.11
CA LEU A 13 -16.26 34.09 0.45
C LEU A 13 -17.43 34.93 1.04
N SER A 14 -17.23 36.21 1.39
CA SER A 14 -18.28 37.06 1.90
C SER A 14 -19.08 37.83 0.82
N GLN A 15 -18.60 37.84 -0.43
CA GLN A 15 -19.27 38.56 -1.52
C GLN A 15 -20.25 37.71 -2.36
N ALA A 16 -20.32 36.40 -2.10
CA ALA A 16 -21.31 35.52 -2.76
C ALA A 16 -22.58 35.25 -1.91
N GLN A 17 -22.78 35.96 -0.81
CA GLN A 17 -23.95 35.86 0.07
C GLN A 17 -24.92 37.08 0.01
N GLY A 18 -24.96 37.79 -1.08
CA GLY A 18 -25.96 38.81 -1.31
C GLY A 18 -27.20 38.24 -1.95
N VAL A 19 -28.06 37.62 -1.23
CA VAL A 19 -29.54 37.56 -1.32
C VAL A 19 -30.02 36.46 -0.34
N VAL A 20 -30.43 36.81 0.86
CA VAL A 20 -31.61 36.29 1.58
C VAL A 20 -31.82 37.14 2.84
N ASN A 21 -33.02 37.60 2.94
CA ASN A 21 -33.69 38.43 3.89
C ASN A 21 -33.36 38.33 5.37
N GLU A 22 -33.52 39.50 6.01
CA GLU A 22 -33.71 39.78 7.43
C GLU A 22 -34.63 38.77 8.15
N ALA A 23 -34.17 38.20 9.21
CA ALA A 23 -34.85 38.08 10.49
C ALA A 23 -34.06 37.28 11.52
N THR A 24 -33.99 37.83 12.72
CA THR A 24 -33.64 37.23 14.02
C THR A 24 -32.15 37.14 14.39
N SER A 25 -31.79 38.08 15.24
CA SER A 25 -30.61 38.15 16.08
C SER A 25 -30.47 36.96 17.03
N ARG A 26 -29.50 36.06 16.73
CA ARG A 26 -28.84 35.17 17.70
C ARG A 26 -27.33 35.21 17.44
N PRO A 27 -26.48 35.20 18.49
CA PRO A 27 -25.04 35.19 18.30
C PRO A 27 -24.59 33.86 17.63
N PRO A 28 -23.52 33.86 16.81
CA PRO A 28 -23.08 32.66 16.11
C PRO A 28 -22.60 31.61 17.12
N ASN A 29 -23.16 30.41 17.01
CA ASN A 29 -22.78 29.24 17.77
C ASN A 29 -21.31 28.86 17.40
N PRO A 30 -20.36 28.75 18.35
CA PRO A 30 -18.95 28.46 18.07
C PRO A 30 -18.66 27.01 17.68
N LEU A 31 -19.64 26.15 17.43
CA LEU A 31 -19.53 24.75 17.09
C LEU A 31 -19.83 24.42 15.61
N ARG A 32 -19.50 25.30 14.65
CA ARG A 32 -19.40 24.88 13.24
C ARG A 32 -17.99 24.34 12.98
N THR A 33 -17.84 23.03 13.16
CA THR A 33 -16.62 22.28 12.89
C THR A 33 -16.21 22.36 11.41
N PRO A 34 -14.90 22.31 11.08
CA PRO A 34 -14.38 22.26 9.70
C PRO A 34 -14.95 21.13 8.84
N TRP A 35 -15.55 20.12 9.44
CA TRP A 35 -16.22 18.98 8.79
C TRP A 35 -17.34 19.39 7.83
N ASN A 36 -18.11 20.43 8.14
CA ASN A 36 -19.22 20.86 7.30
C ASN A 36 -18.77 21.40 5.93
N ALA A 37 -17.62 22.07 5.83
CA ALA A 37 -17.13 22.60 4.56
C ALA A 37 -16.59 21.48 3.65
N TYR A 38 -15.93 20.50 4.23
CA TYR A 38 -15.39 19.34 3.51
C TYR A 38 -16.51 18.44 2.94
N GLU A 39 -17.53 18.18 3.74
CA GLU A 39 -18.70 17.37 3.35
C GLU A 39 -19.57 18.07 2.29
N VAL A 40 -19.78 19.38 2.41
CA VAL A 40 -20.50 20.18 1.42
C VAL A 40 -19.75 20.22 0.09
N LEU A 41 -18.42 20.35 0.12
CA LEU A 41 -17.60 20.36 -1.08
C LEU A 41 -17.52 18.98 -1.74
N SER A 42 -17.38 17.94 -0.94
CA SER A 42 -17.42 16.55 -1.42
C SER A 42 -18.75 16.24 -2.12
N LYS A 43 -19.89 16.62 -1.52
CA LYS A 43 -21.21 16.48 -2.15
C LYS A 43 -21.32 17.27 -3.44
N ARG A 44 -20.80 18.51 -3.50
CA ARG A 44 -20.82 19.36 -4.69
C ARG A 44 -19.95 18.78 -5.82
N LEU A 45 -18.75 18.28 -5.51
CA LEU A 45 -17.88 17.61 -6.48
C LEU A 45 -18.53 16.32 -7.00
N THR A 46 -19.17 15.54 -6.15
CA THR A 46 -19.89 14.32 -6.53
C THR A 46 -21.07 14.62 -7.47
N THR A 47 -21.76 15.75 -7.30
CA THR A 47 -22.84 16.15 -8.21
C THR A 47 -22.27 16.56 -9.57
N MET A 48 -21.14 17.28 -9.60
CA MET A 48 -20.48 17.68 -10.85
C MET A 48 -19.90 16.50 -11.64
N SER A 49 -19.43 15.43 -10.99
CA SER A 49 -18.92 14.22 -11.63
C SER A 49 -20.02 13.46 -12.39
N LYS A 50 -21.25 13.47 -11.91
CA LYS A 50 -22.40 12.77 -12.52
C LYS A 50 -22.98 13.43 -13.76
N GLU A 51 -22.61 14.67 -14.09
CA GLU A 51 -23.14 15.41 -15.24
C GLU A 51 -22.31 15.20 -16.53
N ASN A 52 -21.21 14.45 -16.50
CA ASN A 52 -20.38 14.23 -17.68
C ASN A 52 -20.91 13.07 -18.52
N THR A 53 -21.29 13.38 -19.76
CA THR A 53 -21.63 12.41 -20.80
C THR A 53 -20.47 12.24 -21.76
N TYR A 54 -20.10 11.00 -22.04
CA TYR A 54 -19.03 10.65 -22.97
C TYR A 54 -19.60 10.00 -24.24
N THR A 55 -19.06 10.35 -25.39
CA THR A 55 -19.60 9.89 -26.68
C THR A 55 -19.30 8.41 -26.91
N LEU A 56 -18.09 7.96 -26.61
CA LEU A 56 -17.64 6.58 -26.84
C LEU A 56 -17.61 5.75 -25.56
N LEU A 57 -17.09 6.31 -24.46
CA LEU A 57 -16.92 5.58 -23.20
C LEU A 57 -18.26 5.11 -22.62
N ASP A 58 -19.34 5.89 -22.76
CA ASP A 58 -20.66 5.52 -22.24
C ASP A 58 -21.28 4.35 -22.99
N ALA A 59 -20.82 4.07 -24.22
CA ALA A 59 -21.23 2.91 -25.01
C ALA A 59 -20.37 1.66 -24.75
N ILE A 60 -19.30 1.76 -23.94
CA ILE A 60 -18.40 0.66 -23.62
C ILE A 60 -18.72 0.15 -22.21
N HIS A 61 -19.45 -0.95 -22.13
CA HIS A 61 -19.72 -1.62 -20.87
C HIS A 61 -18.69 -2.73 -20.58
N TYR A 62 -18.25 -3.43 -21.60
CA TYR A 62 -17.27 -4.52 -21.52
C TYR A 62 -16.22 -4.43 -22.64
N PRO A 63 -15.07 -5.10 -22.50
CA PRO A 63 -14.05 -5.12 -23.53
C PRO A 63 -14.53 -5.58 -24.92
N ALA A 64 -15.61 -6.37 -24.98
CA ALA A 64 -16.24 -6.75 -26.25
C ALA A 64 -16.79 -5.55 -27.03
N ASP A 65 -17.31 -4.53 -26.35
CA ASP A 65 -17.82 -3.31 -26.98
C ASP A 65 -16.66 -2.46 -27.50
N LEU A 66 -15.59 -2.33 -26.72
CA LEU A 66 -14.37 -1.64 -27.12
C LEU A 66 -13.77 -2.25 -28.40
N ARG A 67 -13.77 -3.58 -28.54
CA ARG A 67 -13.25 -4.28 -29.73
C ARG A 67 -14.07 -4.07 -30.99
N ARG A 68 -15.28 -3.52 -30.92
CA ARG A 68 -16.11 -3.16 -32.08
C ARG A 68 -15.76 -1.80 -32.70
N LEU A 69 -14.99 -0.98 -31.93
CA LEU A 69 -14.59 0.34 -32.42
C LEU A 69 -13.46 0.24 -33.47
N ASN A 70 -13.39 1.23 -34.35
CA ASN A 70 -12.27 1.38 -35.25
C ASN A 70 -11.02 1.88 -34.52
N LEU A 71 -9.85 1.59 -35.04
CA LEU A 71 -8.56 1.95 -34.46
C LEU A 71 -8.38 3.47 -34.25
N ASP A 72 -8.94 4.28 -35.16
CA ASP A 72 -8.92 5.74 -35.13
C ASP A 72 -9.81 6.36 -34.01
N GLN A 73 -10.74 5.60 -33.45
CA GLN A 73 -11.59 6.03 -32.34
C GLN A 73 -10.92 5.82 -30.98
N LEU A 74 -9.91 4.95 -30.88
CA LEU A 74 -9.27 4.63 -29.60
C LEU A 74 -8.59 5.82 -28.91
N PRO A 75 -7.95 6.78 -29.60
CA PRO A 75 -7.44 7.98 -28.95
C PRO A 75 -8.52 8.78 -28.22
N GLU A 76 -9.74 8.84 -28.77
CA GLU A 76 -10.87 9.51 -28.12
C GLU A 76 -11.35 8.73 -26.89
N VAL A 77 -11.44 7.38 -26.96
CA VAL A 77 -11.72 6.54 -25.78
C VAL A 77 -10.70 6.79 -24.66
N CYS A 78 -9.41 6.88 -25.00
CA CYS A 78 -8.36 7.19 -24.02
C CYS A 78 -8.55 8.58 -23.38
N ARG A 79 -8.94 9.57 -24.16
CA ARG A 79 -9.21 10.92 -23.68
C ARG A 79 -10.40 10.93 -22.70
N GLU A 80 -11.49 10.27 -23.07
CA GLU A 80 -12.71 10.19 -22.25
C GLU A 80 -12.45 9.38 -20.97
N LEU A 81 -11.78 8.24 -21.05
CA LEU A 81 -11.42 7.41 -19.89
C LEU A 81 -10.52 8.15 -18.91
N ARG A 82 -9.54 8.91 -19.41
CA ARG A 82 -8.68 9.75 -18.57
C ARG A 82 -9.48 10.81 -17.85
N GLN A 83 -10.40 11.49 -18.57
CA GLN A 83 -11.24 12.53 -17.96
C GLN A 83 -12.18 11.94 -16.91
N ASP A 84 -12.73 10.75 -17.14
CA ASP A 84 -13.58 10.04 -16.19
C ASP A 84 -12.81 9.71 -14.90
N ILE A 85 -11.60 9.16 -15.02
CA ILE A 85 -10.72 8.91 -13.88
C ILE A 85 -10.41 10.20 -13.10
N ILE A 86 -10.12 11.31 -13.77
CA ILE A 86 -9.85 12.60 -13.13
C ILE A 86 -11.07 13.07 -12.35
N ASN A 87 -12.25 13.04 -12.97
CA ASN A 87 -13.49 13.50 -12.35
C ASN A 87 -13.86 12.64 -11.13
N GLU A 88 -13.86 11.34 -11.27
CA GLU A 88 -14.22 10.40 -10.19
C GLU A 88 -13.25 10.50 -9.01
N LEU A 89 -11.94 10.49 -9.25
CA LEU A 89 -10.95 10.51 -8.18
C LEU A 89 -10.77 11.90 -7.54
N SER A 90 -11.27 12.95 -8.16
CA SER A 90 -11.30 14.28 -7.55
C SER A 90 -12.20 14.34 -6.30
N CYS A 91 -13.28 13.56 -6.29
CA CYS A 91 -14.28 13.49 -5.21
C CYS A 91 -14.26 12.16 -4.44
N ASN A 92 -13.65 11.10 -4.99
CA ASN A 92 -13.48 9.79 -4.36
C ASN A 92 -12.01 9.37 -4.41
N PRO A 93 -11.17 9.80 -3.45
CA PRO A 93 -9.72 9.66 -3.53
C PRO A 93 -9.23 8.22 -3.65
N GLY A 94 -8.20 8.02 -4.49
CA GLY A 94 -7.56 6.73 -4.74
C GLY A 94 -6.18 6.88 -5.38
N HIS A 95 -5.70 5.80 -6.02
CA HIS A 95 -4.42 5.76 -6.73
C HIS A 95 -4.53 6.49 -8.07
N PHE A 96 -4.24 7.80 -8.06
CA PHE A 96 -4.55 8.71 -9.16
C PHE A 96 -3.51 8.68 -10.30
N ALA A 97 -2.29 9.14 -10.03
CA ALA A 97 -1.28 9.34 -11.06
C ALA A 97 -0.86 8.03 -11.76
N ALA A 98 -0.83 6.92 -11.03
CA ALA A 98 -0.50 5.61 -11.60
C ALA A 98 -1.54 5.15 -12.63
N SER A 99 -2.83 5.36 -12.36
CA SER A 99 -3.92 5.01 -13.28
C SER A 99 -3.92 5.90 -14.53
N LEU A 100 -3.62 7.19 -14.41
CA LEU A 100 -3.50 8.08 -15.57
C LEU A 100 -2.34 7.72 -16.49
N GLY A 101 -1.24 7.19 -15.93
CA GLY A 101 -0.05 6.80 -16.68
C GLY A 101 -0.25 5.62 -17.63
N VAL A 102 -1.29 4.81 -17.45
CA VAL A 102 -1.50 3.57 -18.23
C VAL A 102 -2.83 3.52 -18.97
N VAL A 103 -3.48 4.64 -19.21
CA VAL A 103 -4.77 4.69 -19.90
C VAL A 103 -4.68 4.07 -21.30
N GLU A 104 -3.73 4.50 -22.12
CA GLU A 104 -3.54 3.99 -23.49
C GLU A 104 -3.15 2.50 -23.49
N LEU A 105 -2.28 2.10 -22.56
CA LEU A 105 -1.89 0.70 -22.40
C LEU A 105 -3.10 -0.17 -22.02
N THR A 106 -3.95 0.29 -21.11
CA THR A 106 -5.16 -0.43 -20.68
C THR A 106 -6.14 -0.60 -21.83
N VAL A 107 -6.42 0.47 -22.59
CA VAL A 107 -7.28 0.43 -23.78
C VAL A 107 -6.72 -0.54 -24.82
N ALA A 108 -5.40 -0.45 -25.11
CA ALA A 108 -4.76 -1.32 -26.09
C ALA A 108 -4.82 -2.80 -25.69
N LEU A 109 -4.63 -3.12 -24.40
CA LEU A 109 -4.71 -4.48 -23.87
C LEU A 109 -6.11 -5.06 -24.05
N HIS A 110 -7.16 -4.35 -23.65
CA HIS A 110 -8.55 -4.81 -23.79
C HIS A 110 -9.05 -4.83 -25.23
N TYR A 111 -8.43 -4.04 -26.11
CA TYR A 111 -8.72 -4.06 -27.53
C TYR A 111 -8.11 -5.28 -28.25
N VAL A 112 -6.89 -5.67 -27.89
CA VAL A 112 -6.13 -6.75 -28.55
C VAL A 112 -6.45 -8.14 -27.99
N TYR A 113 -6.57 -8.25 -26.67
CA TYR A 113 -6.76 -9.53 -25.97
C TYR A 113 -8.23 -9.78 -25.67
N ASN A 114 -8.66 -11.03 -25.86
CA ASN A 114 -10.03 -11.45 -25.61
C ASN A 114 -10.25 -11.77 -24.12
N THR A 115 -10.12 -10.74 -23.25
CA THR A 115 -10.45 -10.88 -21.83
C THR A 115 -11.95 -11.13 -21.63
N PRO A 116 -12.37 -11.96 -20.65
CA PRO A 116 -11.58 -12.62 -19.61
C PRO A 116 -10.97 -13.98 -20.01
N TYR A 117 -11.22 -14.48 -21.24
CA TYR A 117 -10.61 -15.75 -21.72
C TYR A 117 -9.08 -15.65 -21.73
N ASP A 118 -8.53 -14.63 -22.39
CA ASP A 118 -7.13 -14.26 -22.22
C ASP A 118 -6.91 -13.68 -20.82
N ARG A 119 -5.80 -14.01 -20.18
CA ARG A 119 -5.50 -13.65 -18.78
C ARG A 119 -4.61 -12.42 -18.72
N LEU A 120 -5.09 -11.40 -18.02
CA LEU A 120 -4.35 -10.16 -17.75
C LEU A 120 -4.07 -10.06 -16.25
N VAL A 121 -2.79 -10.14 -15.87
CA VAL A 121 -2.33 -10.08 -14.47
C VAL A 121 -1.66 -8.74 -14.23
N TRP A 122 -2.27 -7.90 -13.39
CA TRP A 122 -1.72 -6.63 -12.95
C TRP A 122 -0.81 -6.83 -11.75
N ASP A 123 0.41 -6.27 -11.79
CA ASP A 123 1.27 -6.20 -10.62
C ASP A 123 0.83 -5.05 -9.71
N VAL A 124 0.74 -5.26 -8.40
CA VAL A 124 0.15 -4.33 -7.42
C VAL A 124 -1.33 -4.01 -7.70
N GLY A 125 -1.66 -3.59 -8.90
CA GLY A 125 -3.03 -3.25 -9.33
C GLY A 125 -3.48 -1.82 -9.00
N HIS A 126 -2.60 -0.97 -8.45
CA HIS A 126 -2.89 0.44 -8.17
C HIS A 126 -3.09 1.28 -9.45
N GLN A 127 -2.65 0.79 -10.61
CA GLN A 127 -2.84 1.39 -11.92
C GLN A 127 -4.09 0.88 -12.67
N ALA A 128 -4.90 0.00 -12.06
CA ALA A 128 -5.94 -0.74 -12.76
C ALA A 128 -7.33 -0.08 -12.75
N TYR A 129 -7.45 1.22 -12.50
CA TYR A 129 -8.78 1.86 -12.48
C TYR A 129 -9.42 1.92 -13.87
N GLY A 130 -8.65 2.22 -14.92
CA GLY A 130 -9.13 2.12 -16.29
C GLY A 130 -9.60 0.71 -16.66
N HIS A 131 -8.90 -0.33 -16.16
CA HIS A 131 -9.33 -1.72 -16.32
C HIS A 131 -10.70 -1.97 -15.66
N LYS A 132 -10.92 -1.49 -14.44
CA LYS A 132 -12.23 -1.62 -13.76
C LYS A 132 -13.35 -0.93 -14.52
N ILE A 133 -13.12 0.29 -14.99
CA ILE A 133 -14.10 1.07 -15.75
C ILE A 133 -14.49 0.34 -17.05
N LEU A 134 -13.52 -0.19 -17.80
CA LEU A 134 -13.75 -0.90 -19.06
C LEU A 134 -14.29 -2.33 -18.89
N THR A 135 -14.41 -2.83 -17.67
CA THR A 135 -14.86 -4.21 -17.37
C THR A 135 -16.12 -4.23 -16.50
N GLY A 136 -17.08 -3.38 -16.80
CA GLY A 136 -18.43 -3.39 -16.24
C GLY A 136 -18.62 -2.69 -14.91
N ARG A 137 -17.61 -1.96 -14.40
CA ARG A 137 -17.68 -1.30 -13.08
C ARG A 137 -17.77 0.23 -13.13
N LYS A 138 -17.95 0.82 -14.33
CA LYS A 138 -18.03 2.27 -14.51
C LYS A 138 -19.12 2.90 -13.64
N GLU A 139 -20.34 2.39 -13.70
CA GLU A 139 -21.50 2.92 -12.96
C GLU A 139 -21.30 2.88 -11.44
N MET A 140 -20.54 1.91 -10.96
CA MET A 140 -20.26 1.71 -9.53
C MET A 140 -18.96 2.38 -9.09
N PHE A 141 -18.19 3.01 -10.01
CA PHE A 141 -16.84 3.46 -9.71
C PHE A 141 -16.77 4.52 -8.60
N SER A 142 -17.84 5.30 -8.43
CA SER A 142 -17.99 6.24 -7.31
C SER A 142 -18.02 5.57 -5.92
N THR A 143 -18.16 4.22 -5.86
CA THR A 143 -18.09 3.44 -4.62
C THR A 143 -16.71 2.82 -4.37
N ASN A 144 -15.75 3.06 -5.26
CA ASN A 144 -14.39 2.52 -5.14
C ASN A 144 -13.78 2.86 -3.78
N ARG A 145 -13.19 1.86 -3.10
CA ARG A 145 -12.57 1.97 -1.78
C ARG A 145 -13.52 2.23 -0.61
N LYS A 146 -14.83 2.35 -0.85
CA LYS A 146 -15.85 2.51 0.20
C LYS A 146 -16.34 1.15 0.66
N TYR A 147 -16.70 1.04 1.93
CA TYR A 147 -17.28 -0.18 2.50
C TYR A 147 -18.49 -0.66 1.68
N LYS A 148 -18.53 -1.94 1.31
CA LYS A 148 -19.52 -2.54 0.40
C LYS A 148 -19.51 -2.00 -1.03
N GLY A 149 -18.57 -1.15 -1.39
CA GLY A 149 -18.33 -0.70 -2.74
C GLY A 149 -17.32 -1.59 -3.47
N ILE A 150 -16.85 -1.12 -4.65
CA ILE A 150 -15.82 -1.85 -5.38
C ILE A 150 -14.46 -1.78 -4.67
N ARG A 151 -13.70 -2.86 -4.79
CA ARG A 151 -12.41 -3.03 -4.11
C ARG A 151 -11.35 -2.05 -4.64
N PRO A 152 -10.36 -1.69 -3.81
CA PRO A 152 -9.27 -0.79 -4.23
C PRO A 152 -8.39 -1.36 -5.33
N PHE A 153 -8.23 -2.70 -5.35
CA PHE A 153 -7.40 -3.45 -6.30
C PHE A 153 -8.23 -4.51 -7.04
N PRO A 154 -7.78 -4.97 -8.22
CA PRO A 154 -8.41 -6.11 -8.89
C PRO A 154 -8.49 -7.34 -7.98
N SER A 155 -9.63 -8.00 -7.99
CA SER A 155 -9.89 -9.21 -7.20
C SER A 155 -10.85 -10.15 -7.94
N PRO A 156 -10.51 -11.46 -8.07
CA PRO A 156 -11.38 -12.45 -8.72
C PRO A 156 -12.76 -12.61 -8.08
N GLU A 157 -12.90 -12.21 -6.81
CA GLU A 157 -14.20 -12.22 -6.12
C GLU A 157 -15.13 -11.07 -6.57
N GLU A 158 -14.56 -10.02 -7.18
CA GLU A 158 -15.31 -8.85 -7.65
C GLU A 158 -15.70 -8.97 -9.12
N SER A 159 -14.79 -9.52 -9.95
CA SER A 159 -15.00 -9.59 -11.39
C SER A 159 -14.24 -10.75 -12.03
N GLU A 160 -14.85 -11.43 -13.00
CA GLU A 160 -14.19 -12.45 -13.83
C GLU A 160 -13.01 -11.92 -14.66
N TYR A 161 -12.97 -10.60 -14.89
CA TYR A 161 -11.87 -9.92 -15.58
C TYR A 161 -10.65 -9.72 -14.68
N ASP A 162 -10.80 -9.81 -13.38
CA ASP A 162 -9.72 -9.68 -12.39
C ASP A 162 -9.07 -11.06 -12.20
N THR A 163 -8.07 -11.34 -13.01
CA THR A 163 -7.49 -12.69 -13.13
C THR A 163 -6.81 -13.20 -11.85
N PHE A 164 -6.19 -12.29 -11.07
CA PHE A 164 -5.45 -12.62 -9.87
C PHE A 164 -5.60 -11.52 -8.82
N ALA A 165 -5.54 -11.88 -7.53
CA ALA A 165 -5.59 -10.91 -6.44
C ALA A 165 -4.35 -10.01 -6.48
N CYS A 166 -4.58 -8.69 -6.45
CA CYS A 166 -3.55 -7.67 -6.47
C CYS A 166 -3.41 -7.00 -5.09
N GLY A 167 -2.43 -6.11 -4.96
CA GLY A 167 -2.14 -5.34 -3.73
C GLY A 167 -0.65 -5.34 -3.39
N HIS A 168 0.03 -6.47 -3.56
CA HIS A 168 1.45 -6.62 -3.33
C HIS A 168 2.24 -6.66 -4.63
N ALA A 169 3.43 -6.05 -4.63
CA ALA A 169 4.29 -5.95 -5.81
C ALA A 169 5.04 -7.26 -6.14
N SER A 170 5.53 -7.36 -7.37
CA SER A 170 6.50 -8.36 -7.85
C SER A 170 5.95 -9.78 -8.06
N ASN A 171 4.67 -10.05 -7.85
CA ASN A 171 4.08 -11.38 -7.95
C ASN A 171 3.48 -11.71 -9.34
N SER A 172 3.26 -10.71 -10.20
CA SER A 172 2.53 -10.87 -11.46
C SER A 172 3.21 -11.83 -12.43
N ILE A 173 4.54 -11.79 -12.55
CA ILE A 173 5.30 -12.65 -13.47
C ILE A 173 5.14 -14.12 -13.07
N SER A 174 5.32 -14.44 -11.79
CA SER A 174 5.20 -15.81 -11.28
C SER A 174 3.78 -16.35 -11.43
N ALA A 175 2.76 -15.53 -11.08
CA ALA A 175 1.36 -15.91 -11.24
C ALA A 175 1.01 -16.16 -12.72
N ALA A 176 1.38 -15.25 -13.61
CA ALA A 176 1.13 -15.34 -15.04
C ALA A 176 1.88 -16.52 -15.68
N LEU A 177 3.12 -16.81 -15.24
CA LEU A 177 3.87 -17.98 -15.70
C LEU A 177 3.16 -19.28 -15.34
N GLY A 178 2.66 -19.40 -14.08
CA GLY A 178 1.86 -20.54 -13.66
C GLY A 178 0.62 -20.75 -14.54
N MET A 179 -0.08 -19.66 -14.89
CA MET A 179 -1.24 -19.70 -15.79
C MET A 179 -0.85 -20.10 -17.22
N ALA A 180 0.29 -19.59 -17.73
CA ALA A 180 0.77 -19.93 -19.07
C ALA A 180 1.16 -21.42 -19.18
N VAL A 181 1.77 -21.97 -18.15
CA VAL A 181 2.06 -23.40 -18.03
C VAL A 181 0.78 -24.22 -17.99
N SER A 182 -0.20 -23.77 -17.19
CA SER A 182 -1.51 -24.44 -17.08
C SER A 182 -2.26 -24.46 -18.41
N ALA A 183 -2.37 -23.31 -19.10
CA ALA A 183 -3.01 -23.22 -20.39
C ALA A 183 -2.38 -24.20 -21.41
N LYS A 184 -1.05 -24.25 -21.47
CA LYS A 184 -0.34 -25.18 -22.32
C LYS A 184 -0.61 -26.64 -21.98
N ARG A 185 -0.68 -27.01 -20.71
CA ARG A 185 -0.94 -28.38 -20.24
C ARG A 185 -2.39 -28.81 -20.49
N LEU A 186 -3.32 -27.86 -20.40
CA LEU A 186 -4.75 -28.07 -20.66
C LEU A 186 -5.10 -28.07 -22.16
N GLY A 187 -4.12 -27.81 -23.04
CA GLY A 187 -4.33 -27.73 -24.49
C GLY A 187 -4.97 -26.43 -24.97
N GLU A 188 -5.05 -25.41 -24.12
CA GLU A 188 -5.59 -24.08 -24.46
C GLU A 188 -4.54 -23.23 -25.19
N THR A 189 -4.15 -23.67 -26.39
CA THR A 189 -3.02 -23.10 -27.15
C THR A 189 -3.26 -21.73 -27.74
N ASP A 190 -4.51 -21.30 -27.80
CA ASP A 190 -5.01 -20.00 -28.27
C ASP A 190 -5.20 -18.98 -27.14
N ARG A 191 -5.10 -19.42 -25.85
CA ARG A 191 -5.18 -18.53 -24.71
C ARG A 191 -3.87 -17.76 -24.50
N HIS A 192 -3.98 -16.44 -24.45
CA HIS A 192 -2.84 -15.55 -24.17
C HIS A 192 -2.79 -15.17 -22.69
N ILE A 193 -1.57 -15.12 -22.16
CA ILE A 193 -1.31 -14.70 -20.76
C ILE A 193 -0.37 -13.50 -20.77
N VAL A 194 -0.80 -12.42 -20.14
CA VAL A 194 -0.09 -11.14 -20.07
C VAL A 194 0.11 -10.73 -18.63
N ALA A 195 1.36 -10.45 -18.23
CA ALA A 195 1.69 -9.82 -16.95
C ALA A 195 2.06 -8.36 -17.20
N VAL A 196 1.48 -7.44 -16.44
CA VAL A 196 1.85 -6.01 -16.46
C VAL A 196 2.53 -5.67 -15.16
N ILE A 197 3.82 -5.32 -15.21
CA ILE A 197 4.65 -5.02 -14.04
C ILE A 197 5.30 -3.64 -14.19
N GLY A 198 5.33 -2.86 -13.09
CA GLY A 198 6.03 -1.58 -13.04
C GLY A 198 7.53 -1.74 -12.82
N ASP A 199 8.31 -0.72 -13.22
CA ASP A 199 9.77 -0.67 -13.01
C ASP A 199 10.16 -0.76 -11.52
N GLY A 200 9.41 -0.11 -10.62
CA GLY A 200 9.60 -0.24 -9.18
C GLY A 200 9.41 -1.68 -8.67
N SER A 201 8.39 -2.39 -9.16
CA SER A 201 8.11 -3.78 -8.79
C SER A 201 9.14 -4.77 -9.35
N MET A 202 9.87 -4.39 -10.41
CA MET A 202 10.97 -5.20 -10.95
C MET A 202 12.17 -5.29 -10.01
N SER A 203 12.29 -4.42 -9.00
CA SER A 203 13.35 -4.50 -8.00
C SER A 203 13.16 -5.64 -6.98
N GLY A 204 11.95 -6.20 -6.86
CA GLY A 204 11.66 -7.28 -5.93
C GLY A 204 12.21 -8.64 -6.39
N GLY A 205 12.74 -9.42 -5.44
CA GLY A 205 13.36 -10.74 -5.72
C GLY A 205 12.43 -11.69 -6.47
N LEU A 206 11.14 -11.77 -6.08
CA LEU A 206 10.16 -12.65 -6.71
C LEU A 206 9.97 -12.36 -8.22
N ALA A 207 10.11 -11.11 -8.66
CA ALA A 207 10.08 -10.77 -10.08
C ALA A 207 11.25 -11.40 -10.84
N PHE A 208 12.47 -11.36 -10.26
CA PHE A 208 13.65 -12.02 -10.83
C PHE A 208 13.54 -13.54 -10.82
N GLU A 209 13.00 -14.14 -9.76
CA GLU A 209 12.72 -15.58 -9.69
C GLU A 209 11.73 -16.00 -10.78
N GLY A 210 10.67 -15.20 -10.98
CA GLY A 210 9.70 -15.38 -12.05
C GLY A 210 10.34 -15.31 -13.45
N LEU A 211 11.17 -14.31 -13.71
CA LEU A 211 11.94 -14.17 -14.96
C LEU A 211 12.89 -15.35 -15.20
N ASN A 212 13.66 -15.72 -14.17
CA ASN A 212 14.59 -16.85 -14.24
C ASN A 212 13.87 -18.15 -14.61
N ASN A 213 12.72 -18.41 -13.99
CA ASN A 213 11.92 -19.60 -14.29
C ASN A 213 11.24 -19.52 -15.67
N ALA A 214 10.73 -18.35 -16.07
CA ALA A 214 10.13 -18.15 -17.40
C ALA A 214 11.11 -18.43 -18.54
N SER A 215 12.40 -18.22 -18.33
CA SER A 215 13.44 -18.46 -19.31
C SER A 215 13.67 -19.95 -19.63
N SER A 216 13.41 -20.83 -18.67
CA SER A 216 13.66 -22.28 -18.76
C SER A 216 12.39 -23.12 -18.92
N THR A 217 11.24 -22.57 -18.52
CA THR A 217 9.94 -23.27 -18.58
C THR A 217 9.27 -23.00 -19.94
N PRO A 218 8.79 -24.01 -20.66
CA PRO A 218 8.09 -23.80 -21.94
C PRO A 218 6.78 -23.01 -21.75
N ASN A 219 6.75 -21.77 -22.22
CA ASN A 219 5.60 -20.87 -22.13
C ASN A 219 5.57 -19.87 -23.28
N ASP A 220 4.45 -19.17 -23.45
CA ASP A 220 4.25 -18.09 -24.42
C ASP A 220 3.92 -16.74 -23.72
N LEU A 221 4.31 -16.59 -22.44
CA LEU A 221 4.04 -15.44 -21.60
C LEU A 221 4.54 -14.14 -22.24
N LEU A 222 3.67 -13.11 -22.24
CA LEU A 222 4.04 -11.73 -22.49
C LEU A 222 4.17 -10.98 -21.16
N ILE A 223 5.34 -10.43 -20.92
CA ILE A 223 5.62 -9.54 -19.80
C ILE A 223 5.65 -8.11 -20.33
N ILE A 224 4.84 -7.22 -19.82
CA ILE A 224 4.84 -5.79 -20.13
C ILE A 224 5.49 -5.07 -18.97
N LEU A 225 6.67 -4.53 -19.21
CA LEU A 225 7.37 -3.66 -18.29
C LEU A 225 6.91 -2.22 -18.52
N ASN A 226 6.09 -1.70 -17.59
CA ASN A 226 5.65 -0.32 -17.56
C ASN A 226 6.70 0.53 -16.83
N ASP A 227 7.52 1.25 -17.58
CA ASP A 227 8.63 2.06 -17.08
C ASP A 227 8.25 3.55 -17.08
N ASN A 228 8.15 4.12 -15.88
CA ASN A 228 7.89 5.55 -15.67
C ASN A 228 8.86 6.20 -14.67
N ASP A 229 9.94 5.50 -14.30
CA ASP A 229 10.98 5.94 -13.35
C ASP A 229 10.44 6.24 -11.93
N MET A 230 9.29 5.64 -11.57
CA MET A 230 8.61 5.92 -10.31
C MET A 230 8.03 4.65 -9.68
N SER A 231 8.26 4.52 -8.37
CA SER A 231 7.43 3.70 -7.47
C SER A 231 6.38 4.58 -6.78
N ILE A 232 6.26 4.57 -5.45
CA ILE A 232 5.56 5.65 -4.72
C ILE A 232 6.39 6.92 -4.80
N ASP A 233 7.66 6.83 -4.38
CA ASP A 233 8.71 7.83 -4.60
C ASP A 233 9.52 7.46 -5.86
N HIS A 234 10.62 8.14 -6.14
CA HIS A 234 11.49 7.78 -7.27
C HIS A 234 12.08 6.38 -7.09
N SER A 235 12.08 5.61 -8.17
CA SER A 235 12.72 4.28 -8.18
C SER A 235 14.21 4.39 -7.85
N VAL A 236 14.77 3.38 -7.16
CA VAL A 236 16.16 3.38 -6.70
C VAL A 236 16.93 2.17 -7.23
N GLY A 237 18.27 2.21 -7.12
CA GLY A 237 19.14 1.08 -7.38
C GLY A 237 19.57 0.89 -8.83
N GLY A 238 20.37 -0.18 -9.07
CA GLY A 238 21.02 -0.43 -10.35
C GLY A 238 20.06 -0.75 -11.49
N MET A 239 18.90 -1.35 -11.20
CA MET A 239 17.89 -1.63 -12.22
C MET A 239 17.32 -0.34 -12.82
N ARG A 240 17.03 0.67 -12.00
CA ARG A 240 16.63 1.99 -12.46
C ARG A 240 17.67 2.59 -13.41
N GLN A 241 18.94 2.62 -13.00
CA GLN A 241 20.02 3.17 -13.83
C GLN A 241 20.16 2.38 -15.15
N TYR A 242 19.98 1.07 -15.09
CA TYR A 242 20.00 0.22 -16.27
C TYR A 242 18.87 0.56 -17.26
N LEU A 243 17.63 0.71 -16.78
CA LEU A 243 16.47 1.09 -17.61
C LEU A 243 16.64 2.50 -18.20
N LEU A 244 17.13 3.46 -17.41
CA LEU A 244 17.46 4.81 -17.91
C LEU A 244 18.48 4.74 -19.05
N ASN A 245 19.53 3.95 -18.92
CA ASN A 245 20.54 3.78 -19.97
C ASN A 245 19.97 3.14 -21.24
N LEU A 246 19.03 2.18 -21.13
CA LEU A 246 18.31 1.64 -22.28
C LEU A 246 17.47 2.71 -23.00
N ASN A 247 16.88 3.63 -22.22
CA ASN A 247 16.03 4.70 -22.75
C ASN A 247 16.81 5.82 -23.46
N THR A 248 18.06 6.10 -23.02
CA THR A 248 18.85 7.24 -23.48
C THR A 248 19.86 6.90 -24.59
N ASN A 249 19.94 5.65 -25.03
CA ASN A 249 20.92 5.23 -26.06
C ASN A 249 20.48 5.70 -27.46
N ASP A 250 20.91 6.90 -27.85
CA ASP A 250 20.62 7.55 -29.13
C ASP A 250 20.96 6.72 -30.39
N LYS A 251 22.03 5.91 -30.34
CA LYS A 251 22.42 5.05 -31.47
C LYS A 251 21.40 3.93 -31.70
N TYR A 252 20.92 3.35 -30.62
CA TYR A 252 19.87 2.33 -30.63
C TYR A 252 18.54 2.91 -31.11
N ASN A 253 18.14 4.06 -30.60
CA ASN A 253 16.89 4.73 -30.97
C ASN A 253 16.86 5.19 -32.43
N ARG A 254 17.97 5.75 -32.96
CA ARG A 254 18.09 6.14 -34.40
C ARG A 254 18.07 4.94 -35.35
N LEU A 255 18.72 3.83 -35.00
CA LEU A 255 18.67 2.62 -35.80
C LEU A 255 17.26 2.04 -35.84
N ARG A 256 16.59 2.02 -34.71
CA ARG A 256 15.19 1.57 -34.57
C ARG A 256 14.24 2.44 -35.41
N TYR A 257 14.36 3.76 -35.36
CA TYR A 257 13.53 4.67 -36.14
C TYR A 257 13.72 4.44 -37.66
N ARG A 258 14.96 4.25 -38.13
CA ARG A 258 15.24 3.93 -39.54
C ARG A 258 14.66 2.56 -39.94
N LEU A 259 14.71 1.58 -39.07
CA LEU A 259 14.13 0.26 -39.33
C LEU A 259 12.60 0.30 -39.32
N SER A 260 11.96 1.06 -38.42
CA SER A 260 10.50 1.22 -38.41
C SER A 260 9.96 1.93 -39.68
N GLN A 261 10.70 2.92 -40.19
CA GLN A 261 10.37 3.55 -41.49
C GLN A 261 10.52 2.56 -42.64
N LEU A 262 11.60 1.80 -42.73
CA LEU A 262 11.79 0.75 -43.72
C LEU A 262 10.71 -0.34 -43.65
N PHE A 263 10.15 -0.64 -42.47
CA PHE A 263 9.05 -1.60 -42.30
C PHE A 263 7.66 -1.00 -42.60
N GLY A 264 7.48 0.32 -42.39
CA GLY A 264 6.26 1.03 -42.79
C GLY A 264 6.03 1.03 -44.31
N ASP A 265 7.11 1.16 -45.06
CA ASP A 265 7.09 1.18 -46.51
C ASP A 265 7.00 -0.23 -47.16
N LEU A 266 7.27 -1.30 -46.36
CA LEU A 266 7.33 -2.71 -46.82
C LEU A 266 6.05 -3.52 -46.53
N GLY A 267 4.89 -2.87 -46.43
CA GLY A 267 3.56 -3.50 -46.21
C GLY A 267 3.13 -4.53 -47.23
N LEU A 268 4.02 -4.96 -48.16
CA LEU A 268 3.75 -5.86 -49.28
C LEU A 268 4.60 -7.15 -49.29
N LEU A 269 5.30 -7.53 -48.21
CA LEU A 269 6.22 -8.67 -48.26
C LEU A 269 5.69 -9.93 -47.56
N ASN A 270 5.94 -11.09 -48.22
CA ASN A 270 5.52 -12.45 -47.92
C ASN A 270 6.05 -12.92 -46.53
N GLU A 271 5.32 -13.77 -45.80
CA GLU A 271 5.61 -14.26 -44.43
C GLU A 271 7.01 -14.86 -44.24
N ARG A 272 7.57 -15.51 -45.27
CA ARG A 272 8.94 -16.06 -45.20
C ARG A 272 10.02 -14.98 -45.13
N THR A 273 9.86 -13.90 -45.87
CA THR A 273 10.78 -12.74 -45.89
C THR A 273 10.70 -11.99 -44.57
N ARG A 274 9.50 -11.90 -44.01
CA ARG A 274 9.27 -11.29 -42.68
C ARG A 274 10.02 -12.05 -41.55
N LYS A 275 9.98 -13.39 -41.54
CA LYS A 275 10.71 -14.23 -40.60
C LYS A 275 12.24 -14.13 -40.73
N SER A 276 12.75 -14.01 -41.95
CA SER A 276 14.18 -13.84 -42.24
C SER A 276 14.68 -12.47 -41.83
N ILE A 277 13.89 -11.42 -42.01
CA ILE A 277 14.22 -10.03 -41.62
C ILE A 277 14.24 -9.91 -40.08
N ILE A 278 13.32 -10.56 -39.37
CA ILE A 278 13.29 -10.60 -37.89
C ILE A 278 14.54 -11.32 -37.35
N ARG A 279 14.96 -12.44 -37.96
CA ARG A 279 16.21 -13.15 -37.62
C ARG A 279 17.45 -12.29 -37.89
N PHE A 280 17.53 -11.65 -39.03
CA PHE A 280 18.63 -10.76 -39.42
C PHE A 280 18.74 -9.56 -38.48
N ASN A 281 17.62 -8.97 -38.08
CA ASN A 281 17.56 -7.85 -37.14
C ASN A 281 18.06 -8.24 -35.74
N ASN A 282 17.74 -9.44 -35.28
CA ASN A 282 18.27 -9.98 -34.01
C ASN A 282 19.77 -10.27 -34.06
N SER A 283 20.27 -10.76 -35.21
CA SER A 283 21.70 -10.98 -35.42
C SER A 283 22.49 -9.67 -35.56
N LEU A 284 21.90 -8.64 -36.19
CA LEU A 284 22.54 -7.32 -36.31
C LEU A 284 22.57 -6.58 -34.97
N LYS A 285 21.54 -6.75 -34.13
CA LYS A 285 21.50 -6.22 -32.75
C LYS A 285 22.65 -6.77 -31.89
N SER A 286 22.95 -8.07 -31.98
CA SER A 286 24.02 -8.72 -31.21
C SER A 286 25.41 -8.27 -31.67
N VAL A 287 25.57 -7.85 -32.91
CA VAL A 287 26.86 -7.38 -33.49
C VAL A 287 27.11 -5.90 -33.23
N LEU A 288 26.04 -5.08 -33.15
CA LEU A 288 26.14 -3.63 -32.96
C LEU A 288 26.08 -3.18 -31.50
N SER A 289 25.45 -3.94 -30.60
CA SER A 289 25.50 -3.68 -29.16
C SER A 289 26.51 -4.62 -28.50
N LYS A 290 27.64 -4.10 -28.06
CA LYS A 290 28.63 -4.83 -27.25
C LYS A 290 28.08 -5.24 -25.85
N GLN A 291 26.83 -4.96 -25.53
CA GLN A 291 26.17 -5.33 -24.28
C GLN A 291 24.86 -6.06 -24.61
N GLN A 292 24.80 -7.34 -24.27
CA GLN A 292 23.54 -8.07 -24.22
C GLN A 292 22.64 -7.42 -23.17
N ASN A 293 21.37 -7.21 -23.52
CA ASN A 293 20.34 -6.82 -22.59
C ASN A 293 20.13 -7.94 -21.54
N ILE A 294 19.98 -7.61 -20.26
CA ILE A 294 19.81 -8.57 -19.18
C ILE A 294 18.70 -9.60 -19.47
N PHE A 295 17.59 -9.17 -20.07
CA PHE A 295 16.47 -10.04 -20.42
C PHE A 295 16.81 -11.02 -21.54
N GLU A 296 17.54 -10.55 -22.57
CA GLU A 296 18.03 -11.40 -23.65
C GLU A 296 19.10 -12.37 -23.14
N GLY A 297 19.94 -11.95 -22.19
CA GLY A 297 20.88 -12.80 -21.48
C GLY A 297 20.19 -13.94 -20.71
N MET A 298 18.97 -13.70 -20.24
CA MET A 298 18.08 -14.72 -19.63
C MET A 298 17.21 -15.46 -20.65
N ASN A 299 17.51 -15.37 -21.95
CA ASN A 299 16.73 -16.02 -23.03
C ASN A 299 15.25 -15.56 -23.10
N ILE A 300 14.93 -14.35 -22.65
CA ILE A 300 13.64 -13.69 -22.79
C ILE A 300 13.76 -12.67 -23.92
N ARG A 301 12.94 -12.80 -24.97
CA ARG A 301 13.00 -11.86 -26.08
C ARG A 301 12.52 -10.48 -25.66
N TYR A 302 13.37 -9.47 -25.84
CA TYR A 302 13.09 -8.10 -25.47
C TYR A 302 12.62 -7.27 -26.68
N PHE A 303 11.55 -6.49 -26.47
CA PHE A 303 11.00 -5.53 -27.43
C PHE A 303 10.83 -4.17 -26.78
N GLY A 304 11.14 -3.12 -27.49
CA GLY A 304 10.96 -1.76 -26.98
C GLY A 304 12.28 -1.01 -26.82
N PRO A 305 12.30 0.11 -26.07
CA PRO A 305 11.12 0.76 -25.49
C PRO A 305 10.16 1.33 -26.53
N VAL A 306 8.83 1.22 -26.27
CA VAL A 306 7.76 1.83 -27.07
C VAL A 306 7.09 2.95 -26.29
N ASP A 307 6.49 3.91 -27.02
CA ASP A 307 5.72 4.98 -26.41
C ASP A 307 4.39 4.43 -25.85
N GLY A 308 4.25 4.48 -24.53
CA GLY A 308 3.06 4.01 -23.81
C GLY A 308 1.84 4.93 -23.94
N HIS A 309 2.00 6.10 -24.54
CA HIS A 309 0.92 7.08 -24.77
C HIS A 309 0.43 7.14 -26.21
N ASN A 310 0.91 6.22 -27.06
CA ASN A 310 0.41 6.05 -28.41
C ASN A 310 -0.40 4.75 -28.52
N VAL A 311 -1.72 4.82 -28.27
CA VAL A 311 -2.62 3.66 -28.29
C VAL A 311 -2.59 2.91 -29.60
N THR A 312 -2.50 3.61 -30.75
CA THR A 312 -2.46 2.99 -32.08
C THR A 312 -1.17 2.18 -32.29
N GLU A 313 -0.02 2.70 -31.86
CA GLU A 313 1.25 1.99 -31.91
C GLU A 313 1.25 0.79 -30.95
N LEU A 314 0.71 0.95 -29.75
CA LEU A 314 0.56 -0.14 -28.77
C LEU A 314 -0.28 -1.29 -29.34
N VAL A 315 -1.44 -1.00 -29.94
CA VAL A 315 -2.31 -2.02 -30.56
C VAL A 315 -1.57 -2.77 -31.66
N ARG A 316 -0.86 -2.07 -32.56
CA ARG A 316 -0.06 -2.70 -33.64
C ARG A 316 1.05 -3.58 -33.06
N THR A 317 1.75 -3.10 -32.05
CA THR A 317 2.84 -3.83 -31.39
C THR A 317 2.30 -5.08 -30.70
N LEU A 318 1.24 -4.96 -29.91
CA LEU A 318 0.63 -6.08 -29.18
C LEU A 318 0.10 -7.16 -30.15
N ASN A 319 -0.56 -6.77 -31.25
CA ASN A 319 -0.99 -7.71 -32.29
C ASN A 319 0.18 -8.44 -32.93
N THR A 320 1.33 -7.78 -33.12
CA THR A 320 2.54 -8.43 -33.65
C THR A 320 3.13 -9.43 -32.67
N LEU A 321 3.08 -9.15 -31.37
CA LEU A 321 3.64 -9.99 -30.31
C LEU A 321 2.71 -11.14 -29.90
N LYS A 322 1.40 -10.99 -30.11
CA LYS A 322 0.35 -11.89 -29.63
C LYS A 322 0.63 -13.35 -29.96
N ASP A 323 0.94 -13.65 -31.22
CA ASP A 323 1.12 -15.01 -31.73
C ASP A 323 2.58 -15.52 -31.65
N MET A 324 3.50 -14.70 -31.15
CA MET A 324 4.88 -15.11 -31.00
C MET A 324 5.04 -16.17 -29.91
N LYS A 325 5.74 -17.27 -30.24
CA LYS A 325 6.03 -18.34 -29.29
C LYS A 325 7.23 -18.02 -28.38
N GLY A 326 7.17 -18.52 -27.16
CA GLY A 326 8.21 -18.35 -26.12
C GLY A 326 8.08 -17.05 -25.33
N PRO A 327 8.78 -16.96 -24.17
CA PRO A 327 8.71 -15.81 -23.28
C PRO A 327 9.21 -14.55 -23.95
N LYS A 328 8.52 -13.45 -23.73
CA LYS A 328 8.85 -12.14 -24.30
C LYS A 328 8.51 -11.02 -23.34
N LEU A 329 9.32 -9.97 -23.38
CA LEU A 329 9.13 -8.75 -22.60
C LEU A 329 8.97 -7.57 -23.54
N LEU A 330 7.88 -6.83 -23.37
CA LEU A 330 7.63 -5.54 -24.01
C LEU A 330 7.91 -4.42 -23.00
N HIS A 331 8.92 -3.61 -23.28
CA HIS A 331 9.24 -2.43 -22.51
C HIS A 331 8.43 -1.25 -23.02
N VAL A 332 7.58 -0.68 -22.16
CA VAL A 332 6.67 0.43 -22.47
C VAL A 332 7.06 1.62 -21.60
N ARG A 333 7.34 2.76 -22.20
CA ARG A 333 7.61 4.01 -21.49
C ARG A 333 6.34 4.79 -21.29
N THR A 334 6.07 5.16 -20.03
CA THR A 334 4.92 5.98 -19.67
C THR A 334 5.34 7.17 -18.82
N VAL A 335 4.41 8.10 -18.60
CA VAL A 335 4.56 9.22 -17.67
C VAL A 335 3.48 9.08 -16.61
N LYS A 336 3.89 8.93 -15.36
CA LYS A 336 2.98 8.87 -14.21
C LYS A 336 2.21 10.18 -14.09
N GLY A 337 0.88 10.13 -14.07
CA GLY A 337 0.02 11.32 -14.04
C GLY A 337 -0.31 11.93 -15.41
N ARG A 338 0.00 11.24 -16.52
CA ARG A 338 -0.18 11.71 -17.89
C ARG A 338 -1.53 12.36 -18.15
N GLY A 339 -1.49 13.58 -18.75
CA GLY A 339 -2.68 14.34 -19.10
C GLY A 339 -3.27 15.18 -17.96
N PHE A 340 -2.57 15.23 -16.80
CA PHE A 340 -2.91 16.13 -15.70
C PHE A 340 -1.63 16.79 -15.16
N ALA A 341 -1.35 18.02 -15.61
CA ALA A 341 -0.09 18.71 -15.38
C ALA A 341 0.41 18.67 -13.91
N PRO A 342 -0.43 18.95 -12.88
CA PRO A 342 0.03 18.87 -11.49
C PRO A 342 0.55 17.47 -11.09
N ALA A 343 -0.01 16.40 -11.68
CA ALA A 343 0.41 15.03 -11.39
C ALA A 343 1.67 14.63 -12.16
N GLU A 344 1.89 15.17 -13.36
CA GLU A 344 3.15 14.99 -14.11
C GLU A 344 4.32 15.67 -13.40
N GLU A 345 4.08 16.85 -12.79
CA GLU A 345 5.12 17.64 -12.10
C GLU A 345 5.46 17.10 -10.70
N GLN A 346 4.47 16.55 -9.97
CA GLN A 346 4.63 16.13 -8.57
C GLN A 346 4.06 14.72 -8.34
N ALA A 347 4.56 13.73 -9.08
CA ALA A 347 4.01 12.38 -9.15
C ALA A 347 3.90 11.64 -7.80
N THR A 348 4.78 11.94 -6.83
CA THR A 348 4.73 11.40 -5.46
C THR A 348 3.50 11.89 -4.71
N ILE A 349 3.24 13.20 -4.72
CA ILE A 349 2.08 13.81 -4.05
C ILE A 349 0.78 13.32 -4.70
N TRP A 350 0.79 13.21 -6.03
CA TRP A 350 -0.35 12.78 -6.83
C TRP A 350 -0.51 11.25 -6.93
N HIS A 351 0.32 10.50 -6.23
CA HIS A 351 0.07 9.05 -6.09
C HIS A 351 -1.29 8.79 -5.43
N ALA A 352 -1.58 9.50 -4.30
CA ALA A 352 -2.87 9.48 -3.60
C ALA A 352 -3.19 10.89 -3.07
N PRO A 353 -3.69 11.81 -3.94
CA PRO A 353 -3.73 13.24 -3.67
C PRO A 353 -4.75 13.69 -2.61
N GLY A 354 -5.67 12.83 -2.20
CA GLY A 354 -6.86 13.25 -1.46
C GLY A 354 -7.89 13.93 -2.37
N LEU A 355 -8.78 14.75 -1.82
CA LEU A 355 -9.73 15.54 -2.60
C LEU A 355 -9.04 16.70 -3.30
N PHE A 356 -9.47 17.01 -4.53
CA PHE A 356 -8.93 18.12 -5.31
C PHE A 356 -9.94 18.66 -6.32
N ASP A 357 -9.75 19.87 -6.77
CA ASP A 357 -10.53 20.47 -7.87
C ASP A 357 -9.98 19.93 -9.21
N PRO A 358 -10.81 19.20 -10.01
CA PRO A 358 -10.34 18.58 -11.26
C PRO A 358 -9.95 19.60 -12.34
N LYS A 359 -10.42 20.87 -12.25
CA LYS A 359 -10.10 21.91 -13.24
C LYS A 359 -8.79 22.63 -12.92
N THR A 360 -8.56 22.91 -11.65
CA THR A 360 -7.41 23.74 -11.21
C THR A 360 -6.26 22.90 -10.64
N GLY A 361 -6.50 21.62 -10.29
CA GLY A 361 -5.54 20.80 -9.57
C GLY A 361 -5.31 21.22 -8.12
N LYS A 362 -6.10 22.15 -7.59
CA LYS A 362 -5.94 22.60 -6.20
C LYS A 362 -6.42 21.51 -5.24
N ARG A 363 -5.48 20.97 -4.45
CA ARG A 363 -5.80 19.96 -3.43
C ARG A 363 -6.53 20.62 -2.23
N LEU A 364 -7.50 19.90 -1.71
CA LEU A 364 -8.23 20.27 -0.50
C LEU A 364 -7.54 19.65 0.70
N VAL A 365 -6.60 20.36 1.27
CA VAL A 365 -5.86 19.92 2.46
C VAL A 365 -6.68 20.33 3.69
N GLN A 366 -6.98 19.36 4.55
CA GLN A 366 -7.60 19.65 5.85
C GLN A 366 -6.61 20.40 6.72
N CYS A 367 -7.10 21.42 7.45
CA CYS A 367 -6.31 22.04 8.51
C CYS A 367 -6.08 20.99 9.61
N THR A 368 -4.83 20.78 9.97
CA THR A 368 -4.42 19.81 11.00
C THR A 368 -3.96 20.48 12.28
N ASP A 369 -4.06 21.80 12.36
CA ASP A 369 -3.65 22.57 13.54
C ASP A 369 -4.46 22.14 14.78
N GLY A 370 -3.78 21.85 15.86
CA GLY A 370 -4.40 21.40 17.11
C GLY A 370 -4.86 19.93 17.12
N LEU A 371 -4.62 19.16 16.03
CA LEU A 371 -4.86 17.73 16.02
C LEU A 371 -3.60 16.96 16.48
N PRO A 372 -3.77 15.77 17.11
CA PRO A 372 -2.65 14.87 17.38
C PRO A 372 -1.85 14.53 16.11
N PRO A 373 -0.54 14.28 16.18
CA PRO A 373 0.27 13.88 15.04
C PRO A 373 -0.12 12.51 14.50
N LEU A 374 0.33 12.21 13.28
CA LEU A 374 0.32 10.84 12.78
C LEU A 374 1.40 10.01 13.50
N PHE A 375 1.14 8.74 13.80
CA PHE A 375 2.13 7.85 14.41
C PHE A 375 3.43 7.79 13.61
N GLN A 376 3.34 7.73 12.28
CA GLN A 376 4.51 7.76 11.40
C GLN A 376 5.36 9.04 11.56
N ASP A 377 4.74 10.20 11.82
CA ASP A 377 5.45 11.47 12.01
C ASP A 377 6.12 11.52 13.39
N VAL A 378 5.49 10.93 14.41
CA VAL A 378 6.13 10.72 15.72
C VAL A 378 7.36 9.83 15.57
N PHE A 379 7.24 8.71 14.83
CA PHE A 379 8.36 7.84 14.50
C PHE A 379 9.50 8.62 13.82
N GLY A 380 9.22 9.30 12.70
CA GLY A 380 10.26 9.97 11.90
C GLY A 380 10.99 11.06 12.67
N LYS A 381 10.26 11.88 13.45
CA LYS A 381 10.84 12.94 14.28
C LYS A 381 11.65 12.38 15.45
N THR A 382 11.12 11.36 16.14
CA THR A 382 11.83 10.67 17.23
C THR A 382 13.10 9.99 16.73
N LEU A 383 13.07 9.39 15.53
CA LEU A 383 14.25 8.76 14.96
C LEU A 383 15.39 9.76 14.72
N VAL A 384 15.08 10.99 14.28
CA VAL A 384 16.10 12.05 14.13
C VAL A 384 16.68 12.42 15.49
N GLU A 385 15.86 12.65 16.52
CA GLU A 385 16.34 12.97 17.88
C GLU A 385 17.26 11.87 18.45
N LEU A 386 16.91 10.60 18.23
CA LEU A 386 17.74 9.48 18.66
C LEU A 386 19.04 9.42 17.85
N ALA A 387 18.97 9.66 16.53
CA ALA A 387 20.13 9.63 15.66
C ALA A 387 21.12 10.78 15.96
N GLU A 388 20.65 11.95 16.40
CA GLU A 388 21.50 13.04 16.88
C GLU A 388 22.34 12.63 18.10
N GLN A 389 21.78 11.81 18.98
CA GLN A 389 22.43 11.35 20.20
C GLN A 389 23.27 10.07 20.01
N ASN A 390 22.91 9.23 19.03
CA ASN A 390 23.54 7.94 18.79
C ASN A 390 24.02 7.82 17.33
N PRO A 391 25.32 7.97 17.04
CA PRO A 391 25.85 7.92 15.68
C PRO A 391 25.74 6.54 15.00
N ARG A 392 25.43 5.47 15.75
CA ARG A 392 25.25 4.13 15.19
C ARG A 392 23.89 3.91 14.54
N ILE A 393 22.89 4.78 14.81
CA ILE A 393 21.54 4.62 14.27
C ILE A 393 21.53 4.87 12.76
N MET A 394 20.94 3.92 12.04
CA MET A 394 20.68 3.98 10.59
C MET A 394 19.21 3.74 10.33
N GLY A 395 18.64 4.43 9.34
CA GLY A 395 17.27 4.20 8.85
C GLY A 395 17.27 3.31 7.61
N VAL A 396 16.37 2.32 7.54
CA VAL A 396 16.18 1.47 6.35
C VAL A 396 14.69 1.38 6.05
N THR A 397 14.32 1.54 4.78
CA THR A 397 12.93 1.33 4.35
C THR A 397 12.88 0.77 2.92
N PRO A 398 11.99 -0.19 2.61
CA PRO A 398 11.78 -0.68 1.25
C PRO A 398 10.72 0.16 0.51
N ALA A 399 11.16 1.15 -0.27
CA ALA A 399 10.36 1.99 -1.17
C ALA A 399 9.24 2.83 -0.51
N MET A 400 9.36 3.12 0.80
CA MET A 400 8.31 3.82 1.56
C MET A 400 8.81 5.05 2.32
N PRO A 401 9.79 5.86 1.81
CA PRO A 401 10.37 6.97 2.57
C PRO A 401 9.32 7.97 3.07
N SER A 402 8.45 8.44 2.18
CA SER A 402 7.37 9.38 2.52
C SER A 402 6.23 8.71 3.31
N GLY A 403 5.94 7.45 2.99
CA GLY A 403 4.84 6.69 3.59
C GLY A 403 5.05 6.38 5.07
N CYS A 404 6.29 6.13 5.50
CA CYS A 404 6.63 5.86 6.90
C CYS A 404 7.40 7.00 7.59
N SER A 405 7.47 8.18 6.97
CA SER A 405 8.19 9.36 7.47
C SER A 405 9.71 9.17 7.66
N MET A 406 10.31 8.15 7.01
CA MET A 406 11.77 7.98 6.95
C MET A 406 12.45 9.12 6.19
N ASN A 407 11.72 9.78 5.28
CA ASN A 407 12.19 10.97 4.58
C ASN A 407 12.64 12.09 5.54
N ILE A 408 12.14 12.16 6.76
CA ILE A 408 12.57 13.14 7.78
C ILE A 408 14.05 12.89 8.12
N LEU A 409 14.44 11.63 8.39
CA LEU A 409 15.84 11.28 8.64
C LEU A 409 16.68 11.44 7.37
N MET A 410 16.17 11.07 6.19
CA MET A 410 16.86 11.23 4.90
C MET A 410 17.21 12.69 4.60
N HIS A 411 16.36 13.64 4.99
CA HIS A 411 16.63 15.06 4.83
C HIS A 411 17.63 15.59 5.89
N ALA A 412 17.48 15.15 7.14
CA ALA A 412 18.35 15.58 8.23
C ALA A 412 19.76 14.98 8.13
N MET A 413 19.85 13.71 7.78
CA MET A 413 21.08 12.90 7.76
C MET A 413 21.10 11.95 6.54
N PRO A 414 21.35 12.45 5.32
CA PRO A 414 21.24 11.67 4.08
C PRO A 414 22.09 10.40 4.05
N ASP A 415 23.27 10.41 4.67
CA ASP A 415 24.20 9.27 4.70
C ASP A 415 23.78 8.19 5.68
N ARG A 416 22.72 8.40 6.46
CA ARG A 416 22.27 7.50 7.53
C ARG A 416 20.91 6.88 7.27
N ALA A 417 20.32 7.08 6.10
CA ALA A 417 19.04 6.51 5.75
C ALA A 417 19.05 5.94 4.33
N PHE A 418 18.50 4.73 4.17
CA PHE A 418 18.57 3.94 2.96
C PHE A 418 17.15 3.54 2.50
N ASP A 419 16.81 3.92 1.27
CA ASP A 419 15.73 3.29 0.53
C ASP A 419 16.32 2.16 -0.33
N VAL A 420 15.86 0.94 -0.10
CA VAL A 420 16.39 -0.26 -0.79
C VAL A 420 15.49 -0.72 -1.94
N GLY A 421 14.47 0.07 -2.33
CA GLY A 421 13.46 -0.31 -3.32
C GLY A 421 12.44 -1.29 -2.73
N ILE A 422 11.56 -1.83 -3.58
CA ILE A 422 10.54 -2.81 -3.13
C ILE A 422 11.22 -4.17 -2.90
N ALA A 423 11.89 -4.31 -1.74
CA ALA A 423 12.75 -5.46 -1.43
C ALA A 423 12.79 -5.71 0.09
N GLU A 424 11.68 -6.13 0.68
CA GLU A 424 11.50 -6.27 2.13
C GLU A 424 12.48 -7.29 2.74
N GLY A 425 12.67 -8.46 2.11
CA GLY A 425 13.63 -9.46 2.55
C GLY A 425 15.07 -8.90 2.56
N HIS A 426 15.45 -8.17 1.50
CA HIS A 426 16.74 -7.49 1.44
C HIS A 426 16.88 -6.44 2.56
N ALA A 427 15.84 -5.62 2.82
CA ALA A 427 15.85 -4.62 3.88
C ALA A 427 16.18 -5.24 5.24
N VAL A 428 15.59 -6.40 5.56
CA VAL A 428 15.82 -7.11 6.82
C VAL A 428 17.24 -7.70 6.88
N THR A 429 17.67 -8.44 5.85
CA THR A 429 19.01 -9.03 5.81
C THR A 429 20.11 -7.96 5.79
N PHE A 430 19.91 -6.87 5.04
CA PHE A 430 20.82 -5.70 5.01
C PHE A 430 20.94 -5.03 6.38
N SER A 431 19.83 -4.86 7.09
CA SER A 431 19.82 -4.39 8.48
C SER A 431 20.56 -5.35 9.41
N GLY A 432 20.37 -6.67 9.24
CA GLY A 432 21.14 -7.69 9.97
C GLY A 432 22.64 -7.55 9.75
N GLY A 433 23.08 -7.33 8.49
CA GLY A 433 24.47 -7.09 8.15
C GLY A 433 25.05 -5.85 8.83
N MET A 434 24.32 -4.72 8.83
CA MET A 434 24.72 -3.51 9.54
C MET A 434 24.84 -3.73 11.04
N ALA A 435 23.90 -4.43 11.65
CA ALA A 435 23.89 -4.72 13.07
C ALA A 435 25.04 -5.63 13.48
N LYS A 436 25.42 -6.57 12.60
CA LYS A 436 26.57 -7.48 12.82
C LYS A 436 27.87 -6.70 12.94
N ASP A 437 28.02 -5.61 12.21
CA ASP A 437 29.22 -4.76 12.22
C ASP A 437 29.10 -3.55 13.19
N GLY A 438 28.09 -3.55 14.09
CA GLY A 438 27.98 -2.62 15.22
C GLY A 438 27.15 -1.37 14.96
N LEU A 439 26.48 -1.24 13.80
CA LEU A 439 25.45 -0.23 13.59
C LEU A 439 24.14 -0.63 14.25
N LEU A 440 23.21 0.31 14.35
CA LEU A 440 21.88 0.08 14.93
C LEU A 440 20.80 0.50 13.93
N PRO A 441 20.38 -0.41 13.06
CA PRO A 441 19.37 -0.10 12.06
C PRO A 441 17.95 -0.08 12.64
N PHE A 442 17.22 0.99 12.32
CA PHE A 442 15.77 1.10 12.43
C PHE A 442 15.17 0.77 11.05
N CYS A 443 14.68 -0.45 10.90
CA CYS A 443 14.10 -0.96 9.67
C CYS A 443 12.58 -0.76 9.70
N ASN A 444 12.07 0.23 8.95
CA ASN A 444 10.65 0.55 8.90
C ASN A 444 10.00 -0.07 7.67
N ILE A 445 9.07 -0.99 7.90
CA ILE A 445 8.31 -1.72 6.89
C ILE A 445 6.84 -1.73 7.31
N TYR A 446 5.90 -1.61 6.36
CA TYR A 446 4.48 -1.80 6.68
C TYR A 446 4.22 -3.22 7.19
N SER A 447 3.39 -3.35 8.21
CA SER A 447 3.12 -4.64 8.86
C SER A 447 2.71 -5.73 7.87
N SER A 448 1.81 -5.42 6.92
CA SER A 448 1.39 -6.37 5.87
C SER A 448 2.52 -6.75 4.90
N PHE A 449 3.50 -5.87 4.65
CA PHE A 449 4.63 -6.13 3.75
C PHE A 449 5.77 -6.87 4.46
N MET A 450 5.90 -6.75 5.79
CA MET A 450 6.87 -7.50 6.58
C MET A 450 6.69 -9.02 6.47
N GLN A 451 5.49 -9.48 6.11
CA GLN A 451 5.23 -10.90 5.83
C GLN A 451 6.20 -11.51 4.80
N ARG A 452 6.70 -10.71 3.84
CA ARG A 452 7.69 -11.16 2.84
C ARG A 452 9.08 -11.41 3.40
N ALA A 453 9.38 -10.82 4.55
CA ALA A 453 10.67 -10.94 5.21
C ALA A 453 10.63 -11.87 6.43
N TYR A 454 9.60 -12.70 6.57
CA TYR A 454 9.41 -13.56 7.73
C TYR A 454 10.60 -14.51 7.97
N ASP A 455 11.06 -15.19 6.92
CA ASP A 455 12.26 -16.05 6.99
C ASP A 455 13.51 -15.23 7.36
N ASN A 456 13.68 -14.05 6.76
CA ASN A 456 14.83 -13.19 7.03
C ASN A 456 14.86 -12.69 8.48
N ILE A 457 13.70 -12.42 9.11
CA ILE A 457 13.63 -12.09 10.54
C ILE A 457 14.13 -13.26 11.37
N ILE A 458 13.71 -14.49 11.06
CA ILE A 458 14.06 -15.69 11.82
C ILE A 458 15.56 -16.01 11.65
N HIS A 459 15.98 -16.22 10.41
CA HIS A 459 17.30 -16.75 10.07
C HIS A 459 18.41 -15.71 10.17
N ASP A 460 18.17 -14.50 9.60
CA ASP A 460 19.26 -13.53 9.43
C ASP A 460 19.41 -12.59 10.62
N VAL A 461 18.39 -12.49 11.49
CA VAL A 461 18.39 -11.54 12.62
C VAL A 461 18.16 -12.21 13.96
N ALA A 462 17.02 -12.90 14.16
CA ALA A 462 16.64 -13.41 15.48
C ALA A 462 17.53 -14.59 15.95
N LEU A 463 17.86 -15.51 15.03
CA LEU A 463 18.78 -16.61 15.31
C LEU A 463 20.16 -16.11 15.79
N LEU A 464 20.60 -14.99 15.22
CA LEU A 464 21.89 -14.36 15.51
C LEU A 464 21.83 -13.34 16.65
N ARG A 465 20.65 -13.06 17.21
CA ARG A 465 20.38 -12.05 18.25
C ARG A 465 20.91 -10.66 17.89
N LEU A 466 20.80 -10.25 16.64
CA LEU A 466 21.31 -8.97 16.18
C LEU A 466 20.40 -7.81 16.63
N ASN A 467 21.01 -6.70 17.01
CA ASN A 467 20.29 -5.51 17.44
C ASN A 467 19.71 -4.76 16.23
N VAL A 468 18.58 -5.21 15.71
CA VAL A 468 17.79 -4.55 14.67
C VAL A 468 16.46 -4.12 15.26
N VAL A 469 16.08 -2.86 15.07
CA VAL A 469 14.77 -2.34 15.48
C VAL A 469 13.84 -2.36 14.29
N PHE A 470 12.87 -3.26 14.30
CA PHE A 470 11.82 -3.35 13.30
C PHE A 470 10.66 -2.45 13.69
N CYS A 471 10.38 -1.42 12.88
CA CYS A 471 9.24 -0.54 13.07
C CYS A 471 8.15 -0.94 12.08
N LEU A 472 7.10 -1.61 12.57
CA LEU A 472 5.98 -2.07 11.76
C LEU A 472 4.90 -0.99 11.72
N ASP A 473 4.95 -0.16 10.69
CA ASP A 473 3.94 0.84 10.44
C ASP A 473 2.68 0.18 9.84
N ARG A 474 1.51 0.75 10.00
CA ARG A 474 0.22 0.22 9.53
C ARG A 474 -0.15 -1.12 10.16
N ALA A 475 0.16 -1.33 11.43
CA ALA A 475 -0.34 -2.48 12.17
C ALA A 475 -1.87 -2.42 12.34
N GLY A 476 -2.53 -3.56 12.38
CA GLY A 476 -3.98 -3.65 12.50
C GLY A 476 -4.75 -3.29 11.24
N LEU A 477 -5.96 -2.77 11.41
CA LEU A 477 -6.84 -2.39 10.31
C LEU A 477 -6.43 -1.02 9.74
N VAL A 478 -6.18 -0.96 8.43
CA VAL A 478 -5.64 0.24 7.77
C VAL A 478 -6.63 0.98 6.87
N GLY A 479 -7.82 0.39 6.63
CA GLY A 479 -8.91 1.12 5.98
C GLY A 479 -9.14 0.77 4.52
N GLU A 480 -9.10 1.75 3.66
CA GLU A 480 -9.63 1.72 2.30
C GLU A 480 -8.86 0.81 1.33
N ASP A 481 -7.62 0.42 1.65
CA ASP A 481 -6.82 -0.51 0.84
C ASP A 481 -7.12 -1.99 1.15
N GLY A 482 -7.89 -2.25 2.20
CA GLY A 482 -8.51 -3.54 2.48
C GLY A 482 -7.57 -4.68 2.88
N PRO A 483 -7.98 -5.93 2.63
CA PRO A 483 -7.35 -7.13 3.18
C PRO A 483 -5.89 -7.31 2.77
N THR A 484 -5.45 -6.73 1.67
CA THR A 484 -4.06 -6.81 1.20
C THR A 484 -3.11 -5.89 1.96
N HIS A 485 -3.66 -4.91 2.69
CA HIS A 485 -2.88 -3.91 3.43
C HIS A 485 -3.09 -3.95 4.94
N HIS A 486 -4.11 -4.66 5.45
CA HIS A 486 -4.30 -4.82 6.90
C HIS A 486 -3.11 -5.53 7.54
N GLY A 487 -2.51 -4.90 8.55
CA GLY A 487 -1.44 -5.46 9.36
C GLY A 487 -1.98 -6.36 10.48
N ALA A 488 -2.84 -7.32 10.12
CA ALA A 488 -3.61 -8.12 11.07
C ALA A 488 -2.83 -9.29 11.67
N PHE A 489 -1.77 -9.76 11.01
CA PHE A 489 -1.14 -11.04 11.32
C PHE A 489 0.18 -10.93 12.09
N ASP A 490 0.75 -9.74 12.23
CA ASP A 490 2.08 -9.50 12.78
C ASP A 490 2.27 -10.07 14.20
N LEU A 491 1.35 -9.81 15.11
CA LEU A 491 1.39 -10.38 16.46
C LEU A 491 1.44 -11.91 16.43
N ALA A 492 0.59 -12.53 15.61
CA ALA A 492 0.46 -13.99 15.58
C ALA A 492 1.69 -14.67 14.96
N TYR A 493 2.26 -14.18 13.85
CA TYR A 493 3.39 -14.85 13.21
C TYR A 493 4.74 -14.50 13.84
N LEU A 494 4.86 -13.37 14.55
CA LEU A 494 6.10 -12.98 15.20
C LEU A 494 6.28 -13.62 16.59
N ARG A 495 5.19 -13.84 17.33
CA ARG A 495 5.26 -14.40 18.71
C ARG A 495 6.07 -15.70 18.82
N PRO A 496 5.96 -16.69 17.90
CA PRO A 496 6.69 -17.95 18.04
C PRO A 496 8.20 -17.82 17.82
N ILE A 497 8.71 -16.69 17.28
CA ILE A 497 10.14 -16.51 16.98
C ILE A 497 10.93 -16.32 18.28
N PRO A 498 11.92 -17.18 18.62
CA PRO A 498 12.78 -16.98 19.78
C PRO A 498 13.61 -15.69 19.69
N ASN A 499 14.05 -15.18 20.82
CA ASN A 499 14.91 -14.00 20.95
C ASN A 499 14.33 -12.67 20.46
N LEU A 500 13.07 -12.63 20.04
CA LEU A 500 12.42 -11.44 19.50
C LEU A 500 11.60 -10.74 20.58
N THR A 501 11.83 -9.44 20.78
CA THR A 501 10.96 -8.58 21.59
C THR A 501 9.89 -7.98 20.70
N ILE A 502 8.62 -7.96 21.15
CA ILE A 502 7.48 -7.42 20.40
C ILE A 502 6.69 -6.47 21.27
N ALA A 503 6.68 -5.18 20.91
CA ALA A 503 6.03 -4.10 21.63
C ALA A 503 4.96 -3.41 20.76
N ALA A 504 3.92 -2.88 21.40
CA ALA A 504 2.88 -2.09 20.75
C ALA A 504 2.52 -0.87 21.62
N PRO A 505 2.78 0.36 21.16
CA PRO A 505 2.56 1.56 21.96
C PRO A 505 1.06 1.84 22.10
N TYR A 506 0.67 2.22 23.32
CA TYR A 506 -0.67 2.68 23.66
C TYR A 506 -0.97 4.06 23.06
N ASP A 507 0.04 4.94 23.06
CA ASP A 507 -0.02 6.31 22.58
C ASP A 507 1.33 6.77 22.03
N GLU A 508 1.44 8.05 21.68
CA GLU A 508 2.63 8.67 21.12
C GLU A 508 3.80 8.71 22.11
N HIS A 509 3.52 8.88 23.40
CA HIS A 509 4.56 8.85 24.46
C HIS A 509 5.18 7.46 24.54
N GLU A 510 4.35 6.42 24.53
CA GLU A 510 4.84 5.03 24.58
C GLU A 510 5.64 4.68 23.30
N LEU A 511 5.24 5.18 22.12
CA LEU A 511 6.04 4.99 20.92
C LEU A 511 7.46 5.57 21.08
N ARG A 512 7.57 6.80 21.57
CA ARG A 512 8.87 7.44 21.81
C ARG A 512 9.72 6.67 22.80
N ARG A 513 9.12 6.24 23.93
CA ARG A 513 9.81 5.46 24.98
C ARG A 513 10.25 4.09 24.49
N MET A 514 9.41 3.40 23.69
CA MET A 514 9.77 2.11 23.09
C MET A 514 10.90 2.27 22.07
N MET A 515 10.91 3.31 21.26
CA MET A 515 12.02 3.59 20.33
C MET A 515 13.32 3.91 21.08
N TYR A 516 13.23 4.68 22.15
CA TYR A 516 14.40 4.97 23.00
C TYR A 516 14.91 3.69 23.68
N THR A 517 14.04 2.85 24.21
CA THR A 517 14.40 1.59 24.86
C THR A 517 15.07 0.63 23.89
N ALA A 518 14.51 0.50 22.68
CA ALA A 518 15.01 -0.43 21.65
C ALA A 518 16.43 -0.10 21.16
N GLN A 519 16.92 1.16 21.33
CA GLN A 519 18.28 1.54 20.96
C GLN A 519 19.32 1.25 22.05
N LEU A 520 18.90 0.90 23.26
CA LEU A 520 19.82 0.64 24.37
C LEU A 520 20.66 -0.65 24.10
N PRO A 521 21.83 -0.80 24.74
CA PRO A 521 22.65 -2.00 24.56
C PRO A 521 21.88 -3.28 24.90
N ASP A 522 22.23 -4.37 24.23
CA ASP A 522 21.81 -5.74 24.54
C ASP A 522 20.30 -6.02 24.44
N GLN A 523 19.54 -5.19 23.72
CA GLN A 523 18.10 -5.41 23.52
C GLN A 523 17.81 -6.56 22.54
N GLY A 524 18.77 -6.95 21.69
CA GLY A 524 18.53 -7.92 20.62
C GLY A 524 17.56 -7.37 19.56
N PRO A 525 16.95 -8.26 18.76
CA PRO A 525 15.97 -7.84 17.76
C PRO A 525 14.67 -7.38 18.44
N PHE A 526 14.25 -6.17 18.09
CA PHE A 526 13.14 -5.47 18.76
C PHE A 526 12.10 -5.03 17.73
N VAL A 527 10.85 -5.44 17.88
CA VAL A 527 9.72 -5.04 17.05
C VAL A 527 8.85 -4.03 17.77
N ILE A 528 8.58 -2.90 17.11
CA ILE A 528 7.61 -1.89 17.56
C ILE A 528 6.53 -1.78 16.50
N ARG A 529 5.30 -2.20 16.80
CA ARG A 529 4.18 -2.13 15.87
C ARG A 529 3.21 -1.01 16.24
N TYR A 530 2.84 -0.16 15.30
CA TYR A 530 1.94 0.96 15.54
C TYR A 530 0.96 1.18 14.37
N PRO A 531 -0.25 1.76 14.64
CA PRO A 531 -1.30 1.85 13.64
C PRO A 531 -1.07 2.97 12.63
N ARG A 532 -1.77 2.89 11.50
CA ARG A 532 -1.98 4.02 10.60
C ARG A 532 -2.89 5.06 11.27
N GLY A 533 -2.58 6.33 11.09
CA GLY A 533 -3.45 7.43 11.50
C GLY A 533 -2.89 8.28 12.62
N ARG A 534 -3.77 9.12 13.18
CA ARG A 534 -3.41 10.03 14.26
C ARG A 534 -3.45 9.30 15.60
N GLY A 535 -2.57 9.74 16.49
CA GLY A 535 -2.65 9.34 17.88
C GLY A 535 -3.74 10.09 18.66
N ARG A 536 -3.56 10.18 19.97
CA ARG A 536 -4.52 10.81 20.90
C ARG A 536 -3.98 12.10 21.54
N LEU A 537 -2.66 12.26 21.61
CA LEU A 537 -2.00 13.32 22.37
C LEU A 537 -1.54 14.45 21.43
N THR A 538 -2.04 15.66 21.66
CA THR A 538 -1.53 16.86 20.99
C THR A 538 -0.16 17.26 21.53
N ASP A 539 0.07 17.06 22.85
CA ASP A 539 1.38 17.18 23.51
C ASP A 539 2.10 15.83 23.51
N TRP A 540 2.49 15.40 22.31
CA TRP A 540 3.10 14.09 22.08
C TRP A 540 4.60 14.03 22.41
N HIS A 541 5.26 15.17 22.56
CA HIS A 541 6.70 15.27 22.76
C HIS A 541 7.05 15.16 24.24
N CYS A 542 7.25 13.91 24.72
CA CYS A 542 7.72 13.64 26.09
C CYS A 542 9.24 13.39 26.14
N PRO A 543 9.88 13.45 27.31
CA PRO A 543 11.26 13.03 27.49
C PRO A 543 11.50 11.59 27.00
N LEU A 544 12.72 11.36 26.50
CA LEU A 544 13.19 10.03 26.09
C LEU A 544 13.60 9.25 27.35
N GLU A 545 12.75 8.34 27.79
CA GLU A 545 12.91 7.52 28.96
C GLU A 545 12.82 6.04 28.63
N ALA A 546 13.66 5.23 29.24
CA ALA A 546 13.60 3.79 29.09
C ALA A 546 12.38 3.21 29.83
N ILE A 547 11.74 2.22 29.19
CA ILE A 547 10.75 1.36 29.82
C ILE A 547 11.37 -0.02 30.07
N GLU A 548 10.95 -0.69 31.10
CA GLU A 548 11.38 -2.06 31.37
C GLU A 548 10.77 -3.02 30.37
N VAL A 549 11.61 -3.75 29.64
CA VAL A 549 11.17 -4.69 28.61
C VAL A 549 10.41 -5.86 29.24
N GLY A 550 9.26 -6.20 28.67
CA GLY A 550 8.39 -7.26 29.18
C GLY A 550 7.54 -6.83 30.37
N LYS A 551 7.51 -5.54 30.75
CA LYS A 551 6.65 -5.03 31.81
C LYS A 551 5.46 -4.24 31.28
N GLY A 552 4.27 -4.74 31.60
CA GLY A 552 3.01 -4.03 31.43
C GLY A 552 2.80 -2.94 32.47
N ARG A 553 1.66 -2.30 32.42
CA ARG A 553 1.27 -1.30 33.45
C ARG A 553 -0.23 -1.35 33.72
N ARG A 554 -0.58 -1.06 34.96
CA ARG A 554 -1.97 -0.83 35.36
C ARG A 554 -2.36 0.61 35.04
N LEU A 555 -3.31 0.80 34.14
CA LEU A 555 -3.84 2.11 33.75
C LEU A 555 -4.94 2.56 34.73
N LYS A 556 -5.75 1.62 35.22
CA LYS A 556 -6.84 1.86 36.15
C LYS A 556 -7.03 0.65 37.04
N ASP A 557 -7.31 0.88 38.32
CA ASP A 557 -7.67 -0.18 39.27
C ASP A 557 -9.18 -0.50 39.22
N GLY A 558 -9.56 -1.71 39.66
CA GLY A 558 -10.92 -2.19 39.67
C GLY A 558 -11.00 -3.59 40.29
N ASN A 559 -12.22 -4.09 40.55
CA ASN A 559 -12.42 -5.32 41.30
C ASN A 559 -13.29 -6.37 40.63
N ASP A 560 -14.14 -6.01 39.63
CA ASP A 560 -15.17 -6.91 39.11
C ASP A 560 -14.71 -7.68 37.87
N LEU A 561 -13.86 -7.06 37.04
CA LEU A 561 -13.37 -7.60 35.77
C LEU A 561 -12.02 -6.96 35.42
N ALA A 562 -11.13 -7.73 34.77
CA ALA A 562 -9.88 -7.20 34.21
C ALA A 562 -9.97 -7.04 32.69
N MET A 563 -9.67 -5.85 32.18
CA MET A 563 -9.42 -5.56 30.77
C MET A 563 -7.91 -5.54 30.53
N LEU A 564 -7.42 -6.41 29.65
CA LEU A 564 -6.04 -6.44 29.18
C LEU A 564 -6.00 -5.93 27.73
N SER A 565 -5.35 -4.81 27.47
CA SER A 565 -5.22 -4.25 26.13
C SER A 565 -3.77 -4.24 25.68
N ILE A 566 -3.55 -4.25 24.36
CA ILE A 566 -2.23 -4.05 23.76
C ILE A 566 -2.31 -3.06 22.61
N GLY A 567 -1.44 -2.03 22.65
CA GLY A 567 -1.37 -1.01 21.62
C GLY A 567 -2.51 0.01 21.66
N ALA A 568 -2.64 0.81 20.61
CA ALA A 568 -3.54 1.97 20.57
C ALA A 568 -5.04 1.62 20.69
N VAL A 569 -5.47 0.39 20.43
CA VAL A 569 -6.85 -0.06 20.67
C VAL A 569 -7.24 0.00 22.15
N GLY A 570 -6.27 -0.01 23.05
CA GLY A 570 -6.48 0.20 24.49
C GLY A 570 -7.14 1.53 24.82
N ASN A 571 -7.01 2.56 23.97
CA ASN A 571 -7.72 3.83 24.16
C ASN A 571 -9.25 3.65 24.01
N ALA A 572 -9.69 2.85 23.04
CA ALA A 572 -11.12 2.51 22.89
C ALA A 572 -11.62 1.69 24.09
N ALA A 573 -10.77 0.84 24.65
CA ALA A 573 -11.09 0.08 25.87
C ALA A 573 -11.25 1.02 27.09
N ALA A 574 -10.37 2.02 27.25
CA ALA A 574 -10.50 3.00 28.32
C ALA A 574 -11.81 3.82 28.21
N ASP A 575 -12.15 4.24 27.00
CA ASP A 575 -13.40 4.98 26.74
C ASP A 575 -14.65 4.09 26.99
N ALA A 576 -14.60 2.80 26.64
CA ALA A 576 -15.67 1.83 26.91
C ALA A 576 -15.85 1.56 28.40
N ILE A 577 -14.75 1.40 29.15
CA ILE A 577 -14.76 1.22 30.61
C ILE A 577 -15.41 2.42 31.28
N ALA A 578 -15.02 3.65 30.90
CA ALA A 578 -15.59 4.86 31.46
C ALA A 578 -17.10 4.96 31.23
N GLU A 579 -17.58 4.56 30.03
CA GLU A 579 -19.02 4.55 29.72
C GLU A 579 -19.79 3.50 30.55
N VAL A 580 -19.22 2.27 30.73
CA VAL A 580 -19.85 1.22 31.55
C VAL A 580 -19.97 1.66 32.99
N GLU A 581 -18.91 2.21 33.59
CA GLU A 581 -18.91 2.64 34.99
C GLU A 581 -19.78 3.88 35.24
N GLN A 582 -19.90 4.76 34.25
CA GLN A 582 -20.84 5.88 34.33
C GLN A 582 -22.30 5.40 34.35
N ALA A 583 -22.61 4.38 33.57
CA ALA A 583 -23.95 3.78 33.51
C ALA A 583 -24.25 2.85 34.70
N HIS A 584 -23.22 2.25 35.28
CA HIS A 584 -23.29 1.27 36.37
C HIS A 584 -22.28 1.62 37.46
N PRO A 585 -22.57 2.58 38.38
CA PRO A 585 -21.59 3.09 39.37
C PRO A 585 -21.11 2.04 40.38
N ASP A 586 -21.82 0.94 40.54
CA ASP A 586 -21.41 -0.17 41.44
C ASP A 586 -20.38 -1.10 40.79
N ILE A 587 -20.06 -0.93 39.51
CA ILE A 587 -19.09 -1.73 38.77
C ILE A 587 -17.75 -1.01 38.71
N SER A 588 -16.68 -1.76 38.92
CA SER A 588 -15.30 -1.25 38.86
C SER A 588 -14.42 -2.20 38.03
N ILE A 589 -13.99 -1.76 36.86
CA ILE A 589 -13.21 -2.52 35.90
C ILE A 589 -11.75 -2.12 35.97
N ALA A 590 -10.84 -3.09 36.21
CA ALA A 590 -9.41 -2.87 36.12
C ALA A 590 -8.96 -2.83 34.65
N HIS A 591 -8.06 -1.92 34.31
CA HIS A 591 -7.47 -1.79 32.97
C HIS A 591 -5.95 -1.88 33.02
N TYR A 592 -5.41 -2.82 32.26
CA TYR A 592 -3.97 -3.05 32.12
C TYR A 592 -3.54 -2.89 30.66
N ASP A 593 -2.47 -2.15 30.42
CA ASP A 593 -1.77 -2.09 29.14
C ASP A 593 -0.60 -3.08 29.19
N LEU A 594 -0.68 -4.11 28.36
CA LEU A 594 0.35 -5.16 28.32
C LEU A 594 1.67 -4.65 27.74
N ARG A 595 1.68 -3.58 26.94
CA ARG A 595 2.85 -3.01 26.25
C ARG A 595 3.58 -3.99 25.33
N PHE A 596 3.82 -5.22 25.81
CA PHE A 596 4.60 -6.26 25.12
C PHE A 596 3.75 -7.50 24.84
N ALA A 597 3.78 -7.94 23.59
CA ALA A 597 3.29 -9.26 23.22
C ALA A 597 4.32 -10.35 23.52
N LYS A 598 5.60 -9.96 23.60
CA LYS A 598 6.74 -10.82 23.93
C LYS A 598 7.95 -9.98 24.40
N PRO A 599 8.56 -10.32 25.55
CA PRO A 599 8.01 -11.25 26.53
C PRO A 599 6.74 -10.70 27.19
N LEU A 600 5.88 -11.58 27.66
CA LEU A 600 4.74 -11.20 28.49
C LEU A 600 5.19 -10.83 29.92
N ASP A 601 4.45 -9.95 30.55
CA ASP A 601 4.62 -9.66 31.98
C ASP A 601 3.93 -10.75 32.81
N GLU A 602 4.69 -11.79 33.16
CA GLU A 602 4.18 -12.91 33.96
C GLU A 602 3.74 -12.50 35.38
N GLU A 603 4.41 -11.50 35.98
CA GLU A 603 4.02 -10.98 37.30
C GLU A 603 2.66 -10.27 37.24
N LEU A 604 2.44 -9.46 36.22
CA LEU A 604 1.16 -8.81 35.98
C LEU A 604 0.05 -9.85 35.69
N LEU A 605 0.34 -10.85 34.88
CA LEU A 605 -0.64 -11.91 34.57
C LEU A 605 -0.96 -12.76 35.80
N GLU A 606 0.02 -13.03 36.68
CA GLU A 606 -0.19 -13.71 37.94
C GLU A 606 -1.07 -12.88 38.89
N GLU A 607 -0.81 -11.55 38.99
CA GLU A 607 -1.66 -10.62 39.77
C GLU A 607 -3.11 -10.68 39.25
N VAL A 608 -3.28 -10.58 37.94
CA VAL A 608 -4.60 -10.59 37.26
C VAL A 608 -5.32 -11.91 37.53
N ALA A 609 -4.63 -13.05 37.36
CA ALA A 609 -5.21 -14.38 37.55
C ALA A 609 -5.69 -14.62 38.99
N ARG A 610 -4.97 -14.08 39.99
CA ARG A 610 -5.35 -14.16 41.43
C ARG A 610 -6.52 -13.26 41.78
N ARG A 611 -6.65 -12.11 41.13
CA ARG A 611 -7.65 -11.09 41.48
C ARG A 611 -8.98 -11.28 40.74
N PHE A 612 -8.94 -11.81 39.54
CA PHE A 612 -10.09 -11.80 38.64
C PHE A 612 -10.42 -13.18 38.08
N ASN A 613 -11.70 -13.55 38.21
CA ASN A 613 -12.23 -14.75 37.57
C ASN A 613 -12.70 -14.48 36.12
N ARG A 614 -12.75 -13.22 35.70
CA ARG A 614 -13.20 -12.75 34.37
C ARG A 614 -12.19 -11.78 33.81
N ILE A 615 -11.71 -12.09 32.62
CA ILE A 615 -10.72 -11.32 31.90
C ILE A 615 -11.23 -11.05 30.49
N VAL A 616 -11.12 -9.82 30.01
CA VAL A 616 -11.35 -9.48 28.62
C VAL A 616 -10.00 -9.00 28.04
N THR A 617 -9.60 -9.56 26.89
CA THR A 617 -8.42 -9.09 26.16
C THR A 617 -8.84 -8.35 24.89
N VAL A 618 -8.13 -7.31 24.50
CA VAL A 618 -8.36 -6.60 23.23
C VAL A 618 -7.04 -6.31 22.52
N GLU A 619 -7.02 -6.66 21.21
CA GLU A 619 -5.89 -6.45 20.31
C GLU A 619 -6.37 -6.02 18.92
N ASP A 620 -5.60 -5.18 18.23
CA ASP A 620 -5.77 -4.86 16.80
C ASP A 620 -4.93 -5.85 15.96
N GLY A 621 -5.19 -7.13 16.15
CA GLY A 621 -4.55 -8.27 15.53
C GLY A 621 -5.53 -9.44 15.41
N ILE A 622 -5.15 -10.48 14.66
CA ILE A 622 -5.98 -11.67 14.51
C ILE A 622 -6.10 -12.43 15.83
N LEU A 623 -7.31 -12.85 16.19
CA LEU A 623 -7.59 -13.58 17.44
C LEU A 623 -6.80 -14.89 17.58
N LYS A 624 -6.58 -15.59 16.46
CA LYS A 624 -5.85 -16.87 16.45
C LYS A 624 -4.34 -16.61 16.50
N GLY A 625 -3.70 -17.04 17.59
CA GLY A 625 -2.26 -16.88 17.79
C GLY A 625 -1.84 -15.48 18.23
N GLY A 626 -2.76 -14.52 18.39
CA GLY A 626 -2.48 -13.16 18.90
C GLY A 626 -2.21 -13.12 20.40
N VAL A 627 -2.28 -11.93 20.99
CA VAL A 627 -1.96 -11.70 22.41
C VAL A 627 -3.00 -12.31 23.34
N GLY A 628 -4.28 -12.27 22.96
CA GLY A 628 -5.30 -12.97 23.73
C GLY A 628 -5.09 -14.49 23.79
N SER A 629 -4.45 -15.10 22.76
CA SER A 629 -4.00 -16.49 22.81
C SER A 629 -2.83 -16.67 23.76
N ALA A 630 -1.87 -15.73 23.80
CA ALA A 630 -0.75 -15.77 24.72
C ALA A 630 -1.19 -15.71 26.20
N VAL A 631 -2.20 -14.90 26.50
CA VAL A 631 -2.81 -14.85 27.83
C VAL A 631 -3.44 -16.18 28.20
N LEU A 632 -4.17 -16.84 27.28
CA LEU A 632 -4.74 -18.17 27.52
C LEU A 632 -3.67 -19.24 27.70
N GLU A 633 -2.60 -19.22 26.91
CA GLU A 633 -1.44 -20.12 27.06
C GLU A 633 -0.84 -19.97 28.46
N TYR A 634 -0.58 -18.74 28.90
CA TYR A 634 -0.06 -18.45 30.24
C TYR A 634 -0.99 -19.01 31.35
N MET A 635 -2.30 -18.72 31.27
CA MET A 635 -3.26 -19.20 32.25
C MET A 635 -3.29 -20.73 32.35
N ALA A 636 -3.25 -21.42 31.19
CA ALA A 636 -3.24 -22.88 31.14
C ALA A 636 -1.94 -23.47 31.69
N ASP A 637 -0.79 -22.90 31.36
CA ASP A 637 0.54 -23.39 31.79
C ASP A 637 0.78 -23.20 33.31
N HIS A 638 0.01 -22.28 33.97
CA HIS A 638 0.10 -21.99 35.40
C HIS A 638 -1.12 -22.45 36.21
N ASP A 639 -1.93 -23.36 35.65
CA ASP A 639 -3.12 -23.93 36.30
C ASP A 639 -4.20 -22.89 36.73
N HIS A 640 -4.21 -21.71 36.09
CA HIS A 640 -5.25 -20.71 36.30
C HIS A 640 -6.45 -20.98 35.39
N THR A 641 -7.66 -20.77 35.88
CA THR A 641 -8.93 -21.08 35.16
C THR A 641 -9.89 -19.88 35.09
N PRO A 642 -9.44 -18.63 34.87
CA PRO A 642 -10.37 -17.54 34.68
C PRO A 642 -11.13 -17.70 33.36
N HIS A 643 -12.33 -17.14 33.30
CA HIS A 643 -13.00 -16.98 32.02
C HIS A 643 -12.35 -15.86 31.22
N VAL A 644 -11.76 -16.18 30.07
CA VAL A 644 -11.07 -15.21 29.21
C VAL A 644 -11.86 -14.99 27.92
N ARG A 645 -12.41 -13.78 27.73
CA ARG A 645 -13.00 -13.34 26.50
C ARG A 645 -11.99 -12.56 25.68
N ARG A 646 -11.75 -12.97 24.44
CA ARG A 646 -10.81 -12.31 23.54
C ARG A 646 -11.53 -11.47 22.50
N LEU A 647 -11.10 -10.19 22.33
CA LEU A 647 -11.55 -9.29 21.30
C LEU A 647 -10.38 -9.01 20.36
N GLY A 648 -10.62 -9.08 19.06
CA GLY A 648 -9.63 -8.88 18.00
C GLY A 648 -10.22 -9.17 16.63
N ILE A 649 -9.39 -9.17 15.62
CA ILE A 649 -9.81 -9.46 14.24
C ILE A 649 -10.22 -10.93 14.13
N PRO A 650 -11.46 -11.26 13.69
CA PRO A 650 -11.92 -12.63 13.57
C PRO A 650 -11.18 -13.39 12.45
N ASP A 651 -11.29 -14.73 12.46
CA ASP A 651 -10.68 -15.65 11.49
C ASP A 651 -11.32 -15.52 10.09
N ARG A 652 -11.18 -14.34 9.50
CA ARG A 652 -11.58 -14.02 8.12
C ARG A 652 -10.80 -12.81 7.62
N PHE A 653 -10.66 -12.68 6.30
CA PHE A 653 -10.17 -11.44 5.71
C PHE A 653 -11.21 -10.33 5.88
N ILE A 654 -10.77 -9.19 6.43
CA ILE A 654 -11.64 -8.03 6.63
C ILE A 654 -11.64 -7.20 5.35
N GLU A 655 -12.81 -6.76 4.93
CA GLU A 655 -13.03 -5.97 3.74
C GLU A 655 -12.34 -4.58 3.82
N HIS A 656 -12.43 -3.82 2.74
CA HIS A 656 -12.01 -2.42 2.69
C HIS A 656 -13.10 -1.47 3.19
N GLY A 657 -12.70 -0.30 3.66
CA GLY A 657 -13.62 0.75 4.14
C GLY A 657 -12.96 1.66 5.17
N ALA A 658 -13.72 2.61 5.73
CA ALA A 658 -13.21 3.44 6.81
C ALA A 658 -12.85 2.60 8.04
N VAL A 659 -11.73 2.92 8.70
CA VAL A 659 -11.19 2.13 9.83
C VAL A 659 -12.21 1.95 10.95
N ASP A 660 -13.00 3.00 11.26
CA ASP A 660 -14.01 2.94 12.33
C ASP A 660 -15.11 1.92 12.01
N ILE A 661 -15.58 1.86 10.75
CA ILE A 661 -16.52 0.83 10.30
C ILE A 661 -15.94 -0.57 10.47
N LEU A 662 -14.67 -0.74 10.09
CA LEU A 662 -14.01 -2.05 10.15
C LEU A 662 -13.77 -2.50 11.60
N ARG A 663 -13.39 -1.58 12.50
CA ARG A 663 -13.27 -1.86 13.94
C ARG A 663 -14.61 -2.25 14.55
N HIS A 664 -15.69 -1.55 14.18
CA HIS A 664 -17.04 -1.92 14.59
C HIS A 664 -17.43 -3.33 14.14
N LEU A 665 -17.15 -3.68 12.88
CA LEU A 665 -17.40 -5.04 12.35
C LEU A 665 -16.61 -6.15 13.06
N CYS A 666 -15.48 -5.79 13.66
CA CYS A 666 -14.64 -6.69 14.45
C CYS A 666 -14.99 -6.68 15.95
N GLY A 667 -15.84 -5.76 16.41
CA GLY A 667 -16.19 -5.58 17.82
C GLY A 667 -15.03 -5.08 18.68
N ILE A 668 -14.07 -4.32 18.07
CA ILE A 668 -12.91 -3.74 18.75
C ILE A 668 -12.94 -2.21 18.77
N ASP A 669 -14.07 -1.63 18.43
CA ASP A 669 -14.38 -0.24 18.71
C ASP A 669 -14.93 -0.07 20.15
N LYS A 670 -15.18 1.17 20.55
CA LYS A 670 -15.69 1.47 21.89
C LYS A 670 -17.02 0.74 22.19
N GLU A 671 -17.96 0.73 21.24
CA GLU A 671 -19.27 0.10 21.38
C GLU A 671 -19.15 -1.43 21.51
N GLY A 672 -18.38 -2.09 20.66
CA GLY A 672 -18.17 -3.52 20.70
C GLY A 672 -17.48 -3.99 21.99
N ILE A 673 -16.47 -3.21 22.44
CA ILE A 673 -15.78 -3.49 23.71
C ILE A 673 -16.73 -3.30 24.89
N ARG A 674 -17.53 -2.19 24.94
CA ARG A 674 -18.54 -1.96 25.97
C ARG A 674 -19.52 -3.13 26.06
N ASP A 675 -20.06 -3.57 24.94
CA ASP A 675 -21.04 -4.66 24.90
C ASP A 675 -20.43 -5.99 25.37
N ALA A 676 -19.15 -6.20 25.08
CA ALA A 676 -18.41 -7.36 25.57
C ALA A 676 -18.20 -7.32 27.09
N LEU A 677 -17.85 -6.14 27.64
CA LEU A 677 -17.70 -5.92 29.10
C LEU A 677 -19.02 -6.19 29.82
N LEU A 678 -20.13 -5.61 29.36
CA LEU A 678 -21.45 -5.81 29.93
C LEU A 678 -21.88 -7.28 29.88
N ALA A 679 -21.64 -7.97 28.78
CA ALA A 679 -21.95 -9.39 28.66
C ALA A 679 -21.14 -10.29 29.62
N GLU A 680 -19.88 -9.94 29.92
CA GLU A 680 -19.06 -10.65 30.90
C GLU A 680 -19.47 -10.34 32.35
N LEU A 681 -19.94 -9.14 32.63
CA LEU A 681 -20.43 -8.76 33.96
C LEU A 681 -21.76 -9.43 34.33
N GLN A 682 -22.59 -9.77 33.33
CA GLN A 682 -23.87 -10.43 33.54
C GLN A 682 -23.73 -11.96 33.74
N ARG A 683 -22.59 -12.58 33.43
CA ARG A 683 -22.29 -14.00 33.70
C ARG A 683 -21.95 -14.21 35.17
#